data_bb08411509a70c01dcc447b25e2ada9e
#
_entry.id   bb08411509a70c01dcc447b25e2ada9e
#
_cell.length_a   1.000
_cell.length_b   1.000
_cell.length_c   1.000
_cell.angle_alpha   90.00
_cell.angle_beta   90.00
_cell.angle_gamma   90.00
#
_symmetry.space_group_name_H-M   'P 1'
#
loop_
_entity.id
_entity.type
_entity.pdbx_description
1 polymer ?
#
loop_
_entity_poly.entity_id
_entity_poly.type
_entity_poly.pdbx_seq_one_letter_code
_entity_poly.pdbx_strand_id
1 'polypeptide(L)'
;MRKKITITALSLLGALLLSVIVQFGCNMLFVKPVVNETTKGGDGKLTEMLYQSDMLEDAYFDDVELISDNLEGAIERIDIREDCADFTACGLIRFYLENEHRLADENKAEIKNCLTGFKYWMDQYDGRADSMCHWSENHQILFATTEYLAGCEWPDATFADGKSGEEHVAMAKERIEAWMYQRYYYGFNEYYSNNYYPEDIAPMANFIQFARDEDAEMVEHMKMVMDIIWIDIATQSYKYIDAAGKTRYAFVSASGRMYMDNKASDDTGNRLRPYIDLVLLNGDEYKTNSNRFFVCFKRMYEATEGGEPIYRVPDVIKEIFNDPAEKQVIKSSNGITISELEADGLIGQDVDQIMMQMGMEAFSNADVIDNSITYLRKNKLFNNEFLNDFKLVNIWPLTLTKTLGGLSGILNPSTNGKAIQRANVYTYQTPYYSMSTSQAHFAGDYADQHQINVSSLGSDLSVYTAQPKRNSTRGQYWEGYGRLPYSVQDENVNISIYTIPDKKGMLEPHIVEYTHAYFPVGLFDEVNTDYLDEGYIFGRKDDAYIMLHAISDGNGTLAFKNDMPGVTAEEIATDISKIKDSVRELIEASGDARYDLIFEGGDTHAWITELGCTKDNGSFAEFVADMLDNEYDFADMTVTYTSGEETFDVKYAEHFKLNGELVNTEYVRYESSYVTGGKTERKADVIELSFNGKTLKLNYNDGVREY
;
A
#
# COMPACT_ATOMS: atom_id res chain seq x y z
N MET A 1 -3.08 39.12 51.74
CA MET A 1 -3.17 39.06 50.28
C MET A 1 -2.56 37.76 49.71
N ARG A 2 -1.29 37.40 49.96
CA ARG A 2 -0.67 36.18 49.48
C ARG A 2 -1.43 34.88 49.80
N LYS A 3 -1.89 34.64 51.06
CA LYS A 3 -2.68 33.44 51.42
C LYS A 3 -3.99 33.31 50.65
N LYS A 4 -4.70 34.41 50.37
CA LYS A 4 -5.93 34.35 49.56
C LYS A 4 -5.63 34.01 48.10
N ILE A 5 -4.55 34.55 47.53
CA ILE A 5 -4.11 34.25 46.15
C ILE A 5 -3.72 32.78 46.06
N THR A 6 -2.98 32.23 47.05
CA THR A 6 -2.59 30.81 47.08
C THR A 6 -3.80 29.88 47.19
N ILE A 7 -4.80 30.19 48.03
CA ILE A 7 -6.02 29.39 48.17
C ILE A 7 -6.84 29.45 46.88
N THR A 8 -6.98 30.61 46.25
CA THR A 8 -7.70 30.75 44.98
C THR A 8 -7.01 29.99 43.88
N ALA A 9 -5.67 30.03 43.78
CA ALA A 9 -4.91 29.29 42.81
C ALA A 9 -5.02 27.76 43.00
N LEU A 10 -4.94 27.28 44.25
CA LEU A 10 -5.14 25.86 44.58
C LEU A 10 -6.58 25.39 44.30
N SER A 11 -7.59 26.24 44.56
CA SER A 11 -8.98 25.90 44.24
C SER A 11 -9.24 25.85 42.74
N LEU A 12 -8.63 26.75 41.95
CA LEU A 12 -8.69 26.72 40.49
C LEU A 12 -7.99 25.50 39.93
N LEU A 13 -6.83 25.15 40.45
CA LEU A 13 -6.10 23.95 40.06
C LEU A 13 -6.88 22.67 40.39
N GLY A 14 -7.51 22.62 41.57
CA GLY A 14 -8.37 21.51 41.98
C GLY A 14 -9.62 21.38 41.09
N ALA A 15 -10.27 22.50 40.75
CA ALA A 15 -11.39 22.48 39.81
C ALA A 15 -11.01 22.05 38.42
N LEU A 16 -9.84 22.48 37.93
CA LEU A 16 -9.28 22.06 36.67
C LEU A 16 -9.00 20.54 36.65
N LEU A 17 -8.33 20.02 37.66
CA LEU A 17 -8.05 18.61 37.83
C LEU A 17 -9.33 17.76 37.89
N LEU A 18 -10.34 18.24 38.66
CA LEU A 18 -11.63 17.59 38.76
C LEU A 18 -12.34 17.55 37.39
N SER A 19 -12.31 18.64 36.62
CA SER A 19 -12.93 18.68 35.30
C SER A 19 -12.26 17.73 34.31
N VAL A 20 -10.93 17.56 34.37
CA VAL A 20 -10.18 16.57 33.57
C VAL A 20 -10.61 15.15 33.96
N ILE A 21 -10.68 14.85 35.26
CA ILE A 21 -11.08 13.51 35.74
C ILE A 21 -12.52 13.21 35.32
N VAL A 22 -13.42 14.16 35.42
CA VAL A 22 -14.83 13.99 34.99
C VAL A 22 -14.91 13.77 33.50
N GLN A 23 -14.20 14.55 32.67
CA GLN A 23 -14.20 14.36 31.22
C GLN A 23 -13.61 13.03 30.83
N PHE A 24 -12.47 12.65 31.43
CA PHE A 24 -11.88 11.33 31.19
C PHE A 24 -12.84 10.20 31.56
N GLY A 25 -13.49 10.30 32.72
CA GLY A 25 -14.54 9.36 33.14
C GLY A 25 -15.71 9.31 32.15
N CYS A 26 -16.17 10.48 31.66
CA CYS A 26 -17.21 10.55 30.63
C CYS A 26 -16.76 9.89 29.32
N ASN A 27 -15.53 10.17 28.84
CA ASN A 27 -15.01 9.55 27.65
C ASN A 27 -14.97 8.01 27.77
N MET A 28 -14.56 7.49 28.93
CA MET A 28 -14.51 6.05 29.17
C MET A 28 -15.89 5.40 29.33
N LEU A 29 -16.88 6.11 29.91
CA LEU A 29 -18.19 5.52 30.19
C LEU A 29 -19.20 5.69 29.04
N PHE A 30 -19.10 6.78 28.28
CA PHE A 30 -20.12 7.17 27.29
C PHE A 30 -19.66 6.95 25.84
N VAL A 31 -18.37 6.93 25.58
CA VAL A 31 -17.87 6.51 24.28
C VAL A 31 -17.67 4.99 24.33
N LYS A 32 -18.71 4.26 23.91
CA LYS A 32 -18.66 2.79 23.90
C LYS A 32 -17.69 2.30 22.82
N PRO A 33 -16.88 1.28 23.13
CA PRO A 33 -16.19 0.55 22.07
C PRO A 33 -17.22 -0.10 21.15
N VAL A 34 -16.94 -0.12 19.87
CA VAL A 34 -17.70 -0.89 18.88
C VAL A 34 -17.46 -2.36 19.19
N VAL A 35 -18.52 -3.16 19.23
CA VAL A 35 -18.39 -4.62 19.24
C VAL A 35 -18.24 -5.03 17.78
N ASN A 36 -17.12 -5.63 17.45
CA ASN A 36 -16.87 -6.16 16.11
C ASN A 36 -17.80 -7.37 15.90
N GLU A 37 -18.92 -7.13 15.21
CA GLU A 37 -19.80 -8.19 14.72
C GLU A 37 -19.27 -8.61 13.36
N THR A 38 -18.89 -9.87 13.23
CA THR A 38 -18.49 -10.45 11.94
C THR A 38 -19.67 -11.21 11.32
N THR A 39 -19.83 -11.02 10.01
CA THR A 39 -20.85 -11.77 9.25
C THR A 39 -20.60 -13.26 9.28
N LYS A 40 -21.67 -14.03 9.38
CA LYS A 40 -21.59 -15.50 9.38
C LYS A 40 -21.44 -16.11 7.99
N GLY A 41 -21.87 -15.41 6.95
CA GLY A 41 -21.98 -15.94 5.60
C GLY A 41 -20.95 -15.40 4.59
N GLY A 42 -20.32 -14.22 4.85
CA GLY A 42 -19.46 -13.55 3.89
C GLY A 42 -20.20 -13.14 2.58
N ASP A 43 -19.48 -12.52 1.66
CA ASP A 43 -20.04 -11.98 0.40
C ASP A 43 -19.67 -12.80 -0.86
N GLY A 44 -19.21 -14.03 -0.66
CA GLY A 44 -18.78 -14.91 -1.73
C GLY A 44 -19.87 -15.21 -2.79
N LYS A 45 -21.14 -15.31 -2.36
CA LYS A 45 -22.25 -15.51 -3.29
C LYS A 45 -22.51 -14.31 -4.19
N LEU A 46 -22.43 -13.08 -3.67
CA LEU A 46 -22.51 -11.87 -4.49
C LEU A 46 -21.37 -11.86 -5.52
N THR A 47 -20.15 -12.19 -5.09
CA THR A 47 -18.99 -12.25 -5.99
C THR A 47 -19.19 -13.27 -7.11
N GLU A 48 -19.75 -14.44 -6.80
CA GLU A 48 -20.09 -15.46 -7.79
C GLU A 48 -21.19 -15.00 -8.74
N MET A 49 -22.27 -14.41 -8.23
CA MET A 49 -23.34 -13.85 -9.07
C MET A 49 -22.82 -12.75 -9.99
N LEU A 50 -22.03 -11.82 -9.48
CA LEU A 50 -21.42 -10.76 -10.28
C LEU A 50 -20.53 -11.34 -11.39
N TYR A 51 -19.73 -12.34 -11.09
CA TYR A 51 -18.87 -13.02 -12.07
C TYR A 51 -19.68 -13.73 -13.16
N GLN A 52 -20.80 -14.38 -12.79
CA GLN A 52 -21.60 -15.22 -13.69
C GLN A 52 -22.76 -14.48 -14.36
N SER A 53 -23.08 -13.23 -13.98
CA SER A 53 -24.33 -12.56 -14.36
C SER A 53 -24.58 -12.50 -15.87
N ASP A 54 -23.52 -12.41 -16.69
CA ASP A 54 -23.63 -12.42 -18.17
C ASP A 54 -24.00 -13.80 -18.72
N MET A 55 -23.76 -14.87 -17.96
CA MET A 55 -24.03 -16.26 -18.36
C MET A 55 -25.35 -16.79 -17.82
N LEU A 56 -25.98 -16.06 -16.86
CA LEU A 56 -27.24 -16.46 -16.25
C LEU A 56 -28.41 -16.06 -17.15
N GLU A 57 -29.37 -16.96 -17.33
CA GLU A 57 -30.63 -16.70 -18.03
C GLU A 57 -31.56 -15.82 -17.20
N ASP A 58 -32.47 -15.06 -17.85
CA ASP A 58 -33.44 -14.17 -17.17
C ASP A 58 -34.28 -14.94 -16.13
N ALA A 59 -34.65 -16.19 -16.41
CA ALA A 59 -35.35 -17.05 -15.46
C ALA A 59 -34.65 -17.27 -14.12
N TYR A 60 -33.33 -17.08 -14.05
CA TYR A 60 -32.59 -17.10 -12.78
C TYR A 60 -32.96 -15.91 -11.90
N PHE A 61 -33.17 -14.76 -12.50
CA PHE A 61 -33.51 -13.51 -11.81
C PHE A 61 -34.98 -13.40 -11.43
N ASP A 62 -35.86 -14.30 -11.98
CA ASP A 62 -37.27 -14.39 -11.60
C ASP A 62 -37.45 -15.05 -10.22
N ASP A 63 -36.42 -15.77 -9.70
CA ASP A 63 -36.46 -16.44 -8.39
C ASP A 63 -36.03 -15.47 -7.29
N VAL A 64 -36.99 -14.73 -6.75
CA VAL A 64 -36.79 -13.70 -5.72
C VAL A 64 -36.08 -14.23 -4.48
N GLU A 65 -36.51 -15.42 -3.99
CA GLU A 65 -35.97 -16.03 -2.77
C GLU A 65 -34.50 -16.44 -2.99
N LEU A 66 -34.18 -17.03 -4.14
CA LEU A 66 -32.82 -17.42 -4.50
C LEU A 66 -31.88 -16.19 -4.57
N ILE A 67 -32.35 -15.09 -5.18
CA ILE A 67 -31.55 -13.85 -5.25
C ILE A 67 -31.34 -13.27 -3.86
N SER A 68 -32.39 -13.14 -3.03
CA SER A 68 -32.25 -12.65 -1.65
C SER A 68 -31.31 -13.52 -0.83
N ASP A 69 -31.41 -14.86 -0.89
CA ASP A 69 -30.52 -15.81 -0.19
C ASP A 69 -29.04 -15.65 -0.63
N ASN A 70 -28.81 -15.27 -1.88
CA ASN A 70 -27.47 -15.05 -2.40
C ASN A 70 -26.92 -13.66 -2.04
N LEU A 71 -27.76 -12.68 -1.80
CA LEU A 71 -27.38 -11.33 -1.35
C LEU A 71 -27.28 -11.22 0.18
N GLU A 72 -27.89 -12.12 0.96
CA GLU A 72 -28.01 -12.02 2.42
C GLU A 72 -26.68 -11.70 3.11
N GLY A 73 -25.62 -12.47 2.82
CA GLY A 73 -24.31 -12.26 3.46
C GLY A 73 -23.66 -10.93 3.08
N ALA A 74 -23.84 -10.46 1.84
CA ALA A 74 -23.34 -9.16 1.38
C ALA A 74 -24.10 -8.01 2.06
N ILE A 75 -25.41 -8.10 2.13
CA ILE A 75 -26.28 -7.11 2.76
C ILE A 75 -26.01 -7.05 4.26
N GLU A 76 -25.93 -8.23 4.95
CA GLU A 76 -25.58 -8.29 6.37
C GLU A 76 -24.25 -7.56 6.64
N ARG A 77 -23.21 -7.81 5.83
CA ARG A 77 -21.89 -7.19 6.01
C ARG A 77 -21.94 -5.67 5.89
N ILE A 78 -22.69 -5.15 4.91
CA ILE A 78 -22.87 -3.71 4.72
C ILE A 78 -23.68 -3.11 5.89
N ASP A 79 -24.76 -3.77 6.31
CA ASP A 79 -25.68 -3.30 7.33
C ASP A 79 -25.03 -3.25 8.73
N ILE A 80 -24.18 -4.20 9.08
CA ILE A 80 -23.43 -4.18 10.34
C ILE A 80 -22.21 -3.26 10.30
N ARG A 81 -21.85 -2.74 9.11
CA ARG A 81 -20.68 -1.87 8.90
C ARG A 81 -19.38 -2.51 9.36
N GLU A 82 -19.20 -3.77 8.95
CA GLU A 82 -17.96 -4.51 9.14
C GLU A 82 -16.81 -3.83 8.36
N ASP A 83 -15.59 -4.03 8.80
CA ASP A 83 -14.41 -3.58 8.05
C ASP A 83 -14.42 -4.13 6.62
N CYS A 84 -14.04 -3.29 5.64
CA CYS A 84 -14.13 -3.60 4.20
C CYS A 84 -15.57 -3.84 3.68
N ALA A 85 -16.63 -3.34 4.34
CA ALA A 85 -18.00 -3.39 3.82
C ALA A 85 -18.17 -2.58 2.54
N ASP A 86 -17.38 -1.57 2.32
CA ASP A 86 -17.29 -0.79 1.07
C ASP A 86 -16.82 -1.63 -0.13
N PHE A 87 -15.94 -2.62 0.10
CA PHE A 87 -15.55 -3.59 -0.92
C PHE A 87 -16.75 -4.38 -1.43
N THR A 88 -17.64 -4.73 -0.50
CA THR A 88 -18.88 -5.44 -0.82
C THR A 88 -19.88 -4.51 -1.49
N ALA A 89 -20.02 -3.28 -1.00
CA ALA A 89 -20.92 -2.28 -1.55
C ALA A 89 -20.55 -1.88 -3.00
N CYS A 90 -19.24 -1.76 -3.30
CA CYS A 90 -18.72 -1.54 -4.66
C CYS A 90 -19.16 -2.64 -5.64
N GLY A 91 -19.12 -3.91 -5.20
CA GLY A 91 -19.62 -5.04 -6.00
C GLY A 91 -21.14 -5.07 -6.11
N LEU A 92 -21.86 -4.72 -5.03
CA LEU A 92 -23.30 -4.75 -4.98
C LEU A 92 -23.93 -3.67 -5.87
N ILE A 93 -23.40 -2.43 -5.85
CA ILE A 93 -23.91 -1.37 -6.73
C ILE A 93 -23.67 -1.72 -8.20
N ARG A 94 -22.50 -2.29 -8.54
CA ARG A 94 -22.26 -2.75 -9.91
C ARG A 94 -23.22 -3.85 -10.32
N PHE A 95 -23.41 -4.85 -9.49
CA PHE A 95 -24.37 -5.93 -9.75
C PHE A 95 -25.77 -5.38 -10.02
N TYR A 96 -26.20 -4.40 -9.22
CA TYR A 96 -27.48 -3.74 -9.38
C TYR A 96 -27.59 -3.01 -10.74
N LEU A 97 -26.65 -2.12 -11.04
CA LEU A 97 -26.67 -1.30 -12.27
C LEU A 97 -26.63 -2.16 -13.54
N GLU A 98 -25.95 -3.29 -13.53
CA GLU A 98 -25.92 -4.20 -14.67
C GLU A 98 -27.18 -5.05 -14.82
N ASN A 99 -27.87 -5.37 -13.73
CA ASN A 99 -28.96 -6.33 -13.71
C ASN A 99 -30.32 -5.74 -13.26
N GLU A 100 -30.40 -4.43 -13.00
CA GLU A 100 -31.62 -3.76 -12.52
C GLU A 100 -32.86 -4.14 -13.36
N HIS A 101 -32.71 -4.17 -14.68
CA HIS A 101 -33.79 -4.50 -15.62
C HIS A 101 -34.29 -5.97 -15.55
N ARG A 102 -33.54 -6.85 -14.89
CA ARG A 102 -33.83 -8.30 -14.70
C ARG A 102 -34.29 -8.65 -13.29
N LEU A 103 -34.02 -7.78 -12.31
CA LEU A 103 -34.34 -7.99 -10.90
C LEU A 103 -35.83 -7.74 -10.61
N ALA A 104 -36.41 -8.56 -9.75
CA ALA A 104 -37.73 -8.33 -9.20
C ALA A 104 -37.76 -7.07 -8.29
N ASP A 105 -38.93 -6.45 -8.15
CA ASP A 105 -39.08 -5.20 -7.37
C ASP A 105 -38.69 -5.39 -5.88
N GLU A 106 -38.90 -6.59 -5.31
CA GLU A 106 -38.53 -6.95 -3.96
C GLU A 106 -37.00 -6.92 -3.77
N ASN A 107 -36.23 -7.54 -4.70
CA ASN A 107 -34.78 -7.56 -4.66
C ASN A 107 -34.18 -6.17 -4.92
N LYS A 108 -34.80 -5.37 -5.83
CA LYS A 108 -34.43 -3.96 -6.03
C LYS A 108 -34.60 -3.14 -4.75
N ALA A 109 -35.72 -3.34 -4.04
CA ALA A 109 -35.99 -2.65 -2.79
C ALA A 109 -35.00 -3.06 -1.68
N GLU A 110 -34.61 -4.31 -1.63
CA GLU A 110 -33.65 -4.84 -0.67
C GLU A 110 -32.26 -4.19 -0.88
N ILE A 111 -31.76 -4.20 -2.11
CA ILE A 111 -30.46 -3.58 -2.47
C ILE A 111 -30.50 -2.06 -2.21
N LYS A 112 -31.60 -1.39 -2.65
CA LYS A 112 -31.80 0.04 -2.41
C LYS A 112 -31.73 0.38 -0.91
N ASN A 113 -32.48 -0.34 -0.09
CA ASN A 113 -32.52 -0.09 1.36
C ASN A 113 -31.14 -0.29 2.01
N CYS A 114 -30.42 -1.32 1.60
CA CYS A 114 -29.05 -1.56 2.06
C CYS A 114 -28.13 -0.38 1.72
N LEU A 115 -28.06 0.00 0.43
CA LEU A 115 -27.15 1.06 -0.03
C LEU A 115 -27.55 2.45 0.44
N THR A 116 -28.84 2.78 0.54
CA THR A 116 -29.28 4.06 1.13
C THR A 116 -29.14 4.10 2.65
N GLY A 117 -29.12 2.93 3.32
CA GLY A 117 -28.86 2.77 4.75
C GLY A 117 -27.36 2.78 5.14
N PHE A 118 -26.47 2.74 4.17
CA PHE A 118 -25.04 2.65 4.40
C PHE A 118 -24.43 4.01 4.76
N LYS A 119 -23.32 4.01 5.52
CA LYS A 119 -22.54 5.20 5.85
C LYS A 119 -21.31 5.26 4.95
N TYR A 120 -21.22 6.27 4.12
CA TYR A 120 -20.16 6.39 3.10
C TYR A 120 -18.97 7.25 3.54
N TRP A 121 -19.16 8.15 4.54
CA TRP A 121 -18.04 8.98 4.96
C TRP A 121 -18.06 9.29 6.46
N MET A 122 -16.92 9.70 6.95
CA MET A 122 -16.68 9.96 8.37
C MET A 122 -17.62 11.01 8.99
N ASP A 123 -18.04 12.03 8.23
CA ASP A 123 -18.92 13.11 8.73
C ASP A 123 -20.43 12.81 8.62
N GLN A 124 -20.80 11.69 8.01
CA GLN A 124 -22.18 11.24 7.88
C GLN A 124 -22.63 10.49 9.14
N TYR A 125 -22.95 11.25 10.18
CA TYR A 125 -23.33 10.68 11.47
C TYR A 125 -24.82 10.39 11.57
N ASP A 126 -25.19 9.12 11.72
CA ASP A 126 -26.57 8.63 11.90
C ASP A 126 -26.85 8.04 13.31
N GLY A 127 -25.94 8.21 14.25
CA GLY A 127 -26.05 7.70 15.62
C GLY A 127 -25.53 6.28 15.83
N ARG A 128 -25.17 5.56 14.78
CA ARG A 128 -24.63 4.20 14.87
C ARG A 128 -23.10 4.23 14.98
N ALA A 129 -22.56 3.20 15.62
CA ALA A 129 -21.14 2.92 15.57
C ALA A 129 -20.79 2.14 14.31
N ASP A 130 -19.52 2.13 13.93
CA ASP A 130 -19.01 1.36 12.79
C ASP A 130 -17.60 0.84 13.06
N SER A 131 -17.21 -0.20 12.31
CA SER A 131 -15.90 -0.82 12.33
C SER A 131 -15.17 -0.64 10.99
N MET A 132 -15.53 0.40 10.23
CA MET A 132 -15.01 0.60 8.86
C MET A 132 -13.80 1.54 8.86
N CYS A 133 -12.77 1.18 8.10
CA CYS A 133 -11.72 2.10 7.68
C CYS A 133 -12.26 2.98 6.55
N HIS A 134 -12.49 4.28 6.80
CA HIS A 134 -12.97 5.20 5.76
C HIS A 134 -11.85 5.97 5.08
N TRP A 135 -10.65 5.99 5.65
CA TRP A 135 -9.64 7.01 5.39
C TRP A 135 -8.48 6.58 4.54
N SER A 136 -8.16 5.29 4.43
CA SER A 136 -7.07 4.86 3.54
C SER A 136 -7.41 5.16 2.10
N GLU A 137 -6.41 5.26 1.28
CA GLU A 137 -6.51 5.73 -0.10
C GLU A 137 -7.53 4.95 -0.93
N ASN A 138 -7.48 3.62 -0.84
CA ASN A 138 -8.41 2.74 -1.54
C ASN A 138 -9.84 2.85 -0.98
N HIS A 139 -10.03 2.88 0.34
CA HIS A 139 -11.34 3.04 0.95
C HIS A 139 -12.01 4.36 0.57
N GLN A 140 -11.25 5.47 0.48
CA GLN A 140 -11.79 6.77 0.08
C GLN A 140 -12.50 6.71 -1.26
N ILE A 141 -11.88 6.12 -2.26
CA ILE A 141 -12.48 6.05 -3.62
C ILE A 141 -13.57 4.99 -3.71
N LEU A 142 -13.46 3.87 -3.00
CA LEU A 142 -14.51 2.85 -2.90
C LEU A 142 -15.80 3.43 -2.33
N PHE A 143 -15.72 4.13 -1.19
CA PHE A 143 -16.87 4.79 -0.59
C PHE A 143 -17.44 5.88 -1.49
N ALA A 144 -16.61 6.80 -2.00
CA ALA A 144 -17.07 7.97 -2.73
C ALA A 144 -17.73 7.61 -4.05
N THR A 145 -17.17 6.67 -4.83
CA THR A 145 -17.79 6.25 -6.10
C THR A 145 -19.07 5.45 -5.87
N THR A 146 -19.11 4.59 -4.85
CA THR A 146 -20.34 3.84 -4.50
C THR A 146 -21.44 4.78 -4.05
N GLU A 147 -21.12 5.79 -3.24
CA GLU A 147 -22.08 6.83 -2.82
C GLU A 147 -22.60 7.64 -4.01
N TYR A 148 -21.71 8.07 -4.89
CA TYR A 148 -22.08 8.78 -6.11
C TYR A 148 -23.10 7.98 -6.94
N LEU A 149 -22.79 6.71 -7.23
CA LEU A 149 -23.64 5.84 -8.03
C LEU A 149 -24.99 5.55 -7.37
N ALA A 150 -25.00 5.30 -6.06
CA ALA A 150 -26.23 5.10 -5.30
C ALA A 150 -27.08 6.39 -5.27
N GLY A 151 -26.45 7.55 -5.11
CA GLY A 151 -27.14 8.84 -5.16
C GLY A 151 -27.72 9.15 -6.53
N CYS A 152 -26.99 8.80 -7.62
CA CYS A 152 -27.48 8.94 -9.00
C CYS A 152 -28.68 8.06 -9.28
N GLU A 153 -28.68 6.82 -8.79
CA GLU A 153 -29.75 5.84 -9.00
C GLU A 153 -31.02 6.19 -8.20
N TRP A 154 -30.83 6.72 -6.96
CA TRP A 154 -31.96 7.06 -6.09
C TRP A 154 -31.91 8.52 -5.60
N PRO A 155 -32.02 9.53 -6.50
CA PRO A 155 -31.79 10.94 -6.17
C PRO A 155 -32.76 11.50 -5.13
N ASP A 156 -34.00 11.03 -5.11
CA ASP A 156 -35.05 11.45 -4.17
C ASP A 156 -35.12 10.58 -2.91
N ALA A 157 -34.31 9.53 -2.77
CA ALA A 157 -34.30 8.69 -1.59
C ALA A 157 -33.66 9.43 -0.40
N THR A 158 -34.12 9.10 0.81
CA THR A 158 -33.49 9.58 2.02
C THR A 158 -32.45 8.59 2.49
N PHE A 159 -31.20 9.02 2.60
CA PHE A 159 -30.08 8.22 3.08
C PHE A 159 -30.00 8.22 4.61
N ALA A 160 -29.10 7.38 5.16
CA ALA A 160 -28.98 7.13 6.60
C ALA A 160 -28.74 8.40 7.45
N ASP A 161 -28.08 9.42 6.93
CA ASP A 161 -27.82 10.71 7.60
C ASP A 161 -28.96 11.73 7.45
N GLY A 162 -30.01 11.36 6.73
CA GLY A 162 -31.22 12.17 6.49
C GLY A 162 -31.17 13.04 5.25
N LYS A 163 -30.09 13.01 4.47
CA LYS A 163 -29.98 13.78 3.21
C LYS A 163 -30.56 13.00 2.04
N SER A 164 -30.83 13.70 0.94
CA SER A 164 -31.29 13.12 -0.31
C SER A 164 -30.14 12.49 -1.10
N GLY A 165 -30.48 11.59 -2.05
CA GLY A 165 -29.51 11.01 -2.97
C GLY A 165 -28.76 12.08 -3.78
N GLU A 166 -29.43 13.15 -4.23
CA GLU A 166 -28.79 14.25 -4.94
C GLU A 166 -27.80 15.03 -4.07
N GLU A 167 -28.05 15.19 -2.76
CA GLU A 167 -27.08 15.76 -1.81
C GLU A 167 -25.88 14.82 -1.65
N HIS A 168 -26.11 13.50 -1.65
CA HIS A 168 -25.02 12.49 -1.61
C HIS A 168 -24.19 12.52 -2.91
N VAL A 169 -24.78 12.70 -4.09
CA VAL A 169 -24.05 12.93 -5.33
C VAL A 169 -23.09 14.12 -5.20
N ALA A 170 -23.58 15.26 -4.70
CA ALA A 170 -22.77 16.47 -4.55
C ALA A 170 -21.59 16.24 -3.59
N MET A 171 -21.82 15.60 -2.43
CA MET A 171 -20.77 15.29 -1.47
C MET A 171 -19.75 14.27 -1.99
N ALA A 172 -20.21 13.28 -2.73
CA ALA A 172 -19.35 12.26 -3.33
C ALA A 172 -18.46 12.86 -4.41
N LYS A 173 -18.99 13.75 -5.26
CA LYS A 173 -18.23 14.46 -6.30
C LYS A 173 -17.06 15.23 -5.70
N GLU A 174 -17.29 15.99 -4.64
CA GLU A 174 -16.23 16.74 -3.95
C GLU A 174 -15.08 15.81 -3.51
N ARG A 175 -15.40 14.63 -2.99
CA ARG A 175 -14.39 13.65 -2.57
C ARG A 175 -13.71 12.95 -3.73
N ILE A 176 -14.43 12.60 -4.78
CA ILE A 176 -13.87 12.00 -6.00
C ILE A 176 -12.88 12.95 -6.65
N GLU A 177 -13.27 14.24 -6.79
CA GLU A 177 -12.40 15.28 -7.33
C GLU A 177 -11.13 15.48 -6.49
N ALA A 178 -11.27 15.58 -5.16
CA ALA A 178 -10.15 15.67 -4.24
C ALA A 178 -9.22 14.47 -4.35
N TRP A 179 -9.75 13.24 -4.41
CA TRP A 179 -8.98 12.02 -4.55
C TRP A 179 -8.20 11.98 -5.86
N MET A 180 -8.87 12.29 -7.00
CA MET A 180 -8.24 12.31 -8.33
C MET A 180 -7.11 13.35 -8.39
N TYR A 181 -7.37 14.57 -7.88
CA TYR A 181 -6.38 15.63 -7.78
C TYR A 181 -5.13 15.17 -7.01
N GLN A 182 -5.34 14.57 -5.85
CA GLN A 182 -4.26 14.09 -4.99
C GLN A 182 -3.44 13.01 -5.68
N ARG A 183 -4.08 12.03 -6.35
CA ARG A 183 -3.35 10.95 -7.05
C ARG A 183 -2.60 11.45 -8.27
N TYR A 184 -3.18 12.41 -8.99
CA TYR A 184 -2.51 12.98 -10.16
C TYR A 184 -1.24 13.76 -9.77
N TYR A 185 -1.37 14.71 -8.84
CA TYR A 185 -0.30 15.66 -8.51
C TYR A 185 0.77 15.12 -7.54
N TYR A 186 0.37 14.25 -6.62
CA TYR A 186 1.28 13.71 -5.59
C TYR A 186 1.61 12.23 -5.80
N GLY A 187 0.83 11.50 -6.58
CA GLY A 187 0.92 10.04 -6.68
C GLY A 187 0.20 9.32 -5.54
N PHE A 188 0.36 8.03 -5.50
CA PHE A 188 -0.28 7.17 -4.52
C PHE A 188 0.52 7.14 -3.21
N ASN A 189 -0.16 7.19 -2.07
CA ASN A 189 0.45 6.90 -0.78
C ASN A 189 0.72 5.39 -0.66
N GLU A 190 -0.22 4.57 -1.12
CA GLU A 190 -0.08 3.12 -1.23
C GLU A 190 0.66 2.74 -2.53
N TYR A 191 1.80 3.42 -2.80
CA TYR A 191 2.56 3.31 -4.04
C TYR A 191 3.01 1.88 -4.33
N TYR A 192 2.89 1.50 -5.60
CA TYR A 192 3.31 0.21 -6.17
C TYR A 192 2.74 -1.00 -5.44
N SER A 193 1.56 -0.84 -4.83
CA SER A 193 0.91 -1.92 -4.13
C SER A 193 0.31 -2.96 -5.09
N ASN A 194 0.85 -4.17 -5.04
CA ASN A 194 0.29 -5.31 -5.75
C ASN A 194 -1.05 -5.80 -5.16
N ASN A 195 -1.42 -5.30 -3.98
CA ASN A 195 -2.66 -5.64 -3.29
C ASN A 195 -3.72 -4.54 -3.44
N TYR A 196 -3.36 -3.26 -3.24
CA TYR A 196 -4.33 -2.16 -3.15
C TYR A 196 -4.66 -1.51 -4.50
N TYR A 197 -3.77 -1.53 -5.49
CA TYR A 197 -4.12 -1.05 -6.85
C TYR A 197 -5.36 -1.74 -7.43
N PRO A 198 -5.59 -3.07 -7.29
CA PRO A 198 -6.87 -3.68 -7.66
C PRO A 198 -8.09 -3.07 -6.97
N GLU A 199 -7.92 -2.61 -5.74
CA GLU A 199 -8.97 -2.02 -4.91
C GLU A 199 -9.27 -0.57 -5.33
N ASP A 200 -8.29 0.16 -5.87
CA ASP A 200 -8.50 1.46 -6.53
C ASP A 200 -9.13 1.31 -7.92
N ILE A 201 -8.64 0.36 -8.71
CA ILE A 201 -9.07 0.15 -10.11
C ILE A 201 -10.57 -0.16 -10.21
N ALA A 202 -11.12 -0.95 -9.29
CA ALA A 202 -12.51 -1.39 -9.36
C ALA A 202 -13.53 -0.25 -9.21
N PRO A 203 -13.46 0.62 -8.18
CA PRO A 203 -14.35 1.76 -8.06
C PRO A 203 -14.15 2.79 -9.18
N MET A 204 -12.89 3.00 -9.64
CA MET A 204 -12.62 3.82 -10.81
C MET A 204 -13.32 3.29 -12.06
N ALA A 205 -13.28 1.98 -12.28
CA ALA A 205 -13.96 1.32 -13.39
C ALA A 205 -15.48 1.49 -13.32
N ASN A 206 -16.07 1.37 -12.11
CA ASN A 206 -17.50 1.61 -11.93
C ASN A 206 -17.87 3.07 -12.25
N PHE A 207 -17.07 4.03 -11.79
CA PHE A 207 -17.31 5.45 -12.07
C PHE A 207 -17.17 5.76 -13.56
N ILE A 208 -16.12 5.31 -14.22
CA ILE A 208 -15.88 5.52 -15.67
C ILE A 208 -17.06 4.99 -16.50
N GLN A 209 -17.68 3.88 -16.09
CA GLN A 209 -18.74 3.25 -16.87
C GLN A 209 -20.14 3.81 -16.60
N PHE A 210 -20.42 4.22 -15.36
CA PHE A 210 -21.79 4.51 -14.91
C PHE A 210 -22.00 5.95 -14.43
N ALA A 211 -21.01 6.83 -14.53
CA ALA A 211 -21.20 8.24 -14.19
C ALA A 211 -22.20 8.91 -15.16
N ARG A 212 -22.89 9.95 -14.68
CA ARG A 212 -23.81 10.75 -15.49
C ARG A 212 -23.08 11.44 -16.64
N ASP A 213 -23.73 11.61 -17.78
CA ASP A 213 -23.17 12.31 -18.95
C ASP A 213 -22.68 13.73 -18.62
N GLU A 214 -23.35 14.41 -17.70
CA GLU A 214 -22.97 15.76 -17.23
C GLU A 214 -21.64 15.79 -16.47
N ASP A 215 -21.13 14.65 -16.02
CA ASP A 215 -19.87 14.51 -15.28
C ASP A 215 -18.71 13.97 -16.17
N ALA A 216 -18.84 14.13 -17.50
CA ALA A 216 -17.87 13.63 -18.48
C ALA A 216 -16.44 14.14 -18.24
N GLU A 217 -16.24 15.37 -17.73
CA GLU A 217 -14.93 15.91 -17.38
C GLU A 217 -14.29 15.11 -16.22
N MET A 218 -15.07 14.77 -15.18
CA MET A 218 -14.61 13.94 -14.08
C MET A 218 -14.24 12.52 -14.57
N VAL A 219 -14.99 11.99 -15.55
CA VAL A 219 -14.69 10.68 -16.17
C VAL A 219 -13.34 10.73 -16.88
N GLU A 220 -13.03 11.81 -17.62
CA GLU A 220 -11.71 11.95 -18.27
C GLU A 220 -10.58 12.10 -17.24
N HIS A 221 -10.78 12.85 -16.15
CA HIS A 221 -9.81 12.91 -15.05
C HIS A 221 -9.60 11.54 -14.41
N MET A 222 -10.67 10.75 -14.20
CA MET A 222 -10.58 9.39 -13.67
C MET A 222 -9.79 8.47 -14.60
N LYS A 223 -9.98 8.58 -15.92
CA LYS A 223 -9.17 7.85 -16.92
C LYS A 223 -7.69 8.24 -16.86
N MET A 224 -7.36 9.53 -16.62
CA MET A 224 -5.97 9.96 -16.44
C MET A 224 -5.32 9.33 -15.21
N VAL A 225 -6.04 9.26 -14.08
CA VAL A 225 -5.54 8.60 -12.86
C VAL A 225 -5.41 7.10 -13.08
N MET A 226 -6.32 6.47 -13.82
CA MET A 226 -6.19 5.07 -14.24
C MET A 226 -4.93 4.87 -15.10
N ASP A 227 -4.61 5.78 -16.01
CA ASP A 227 -3.36 5.71 -16.79
C ASP A 227 -2.12 5.80 -15.91
N ILE A 228 -2.14 6.58 -14.82
CA ILE A 228 -1.03 6.65 -13.86
C ILE A 228 -0.78 5.28 -13.21
N ILE A 229 -1.81 4.55 -12.81
CA ILE A 229 -1.67 3.18 -12.31
C ILE A 229 -1.00 2.29 -13.37
N TRP A 230 -1.40 2.41 -14.63
CA TRP A 230 -0.79 1.62 -15.71
C TRP A 230 0.65 2.04 -16.02
N ILE A 231 0.98 3.33 -15.90
CA ILE A 231 2.37 3.82 -16.00
C ILE A 231 3.22 3.19 -14.89
N ASP A 232 2.72 3.21 -13.66
CA ASP A 232 3.40 2.63 -12.50
C ASP A 232 3.61 1.12 -12.69
N ILE A 233 2.59 0.38 -13.11
CA ILE A 233 2.70 -1.06 -13.39
C ILE A 233 3.70 -1.33 -14.51
N ALA A 234 3.65 -0.58 -15.61
CA ALA A 234 4.50 -0.80 -16.75
C ALA A 234 5.98 -0.50 -16.45
N THR A 235 6.25 0.58 -15.73
CA THR A 235 7.62 0.99 -15.40
C THR A 235 8.25 0.16 -14.29
N GLN A 236 7.46 -0.35 -13.33
CA GLN A 236 7.95 -1.19 -12.24
C GLN A 236 7.96 -2.70 -12.57
N SER A 237 7.43 -3.09 -13.72
CA SER A 237 7.53 -4.47 -14.20
C SER A 237 8.81 -4.66 -14.98
N TYR A 238 9.63 -5.63 -14.60
CA TYR A 238 10.78 -6.02 -15.40
C TYR A 238 10.50 -7.32 -16.17
N LYS A 239 11.24 -7.52 -17.28
CA LYS A 239 11.11 -8.69 -18.12
C LYS A 239 12.37 -9.51 -18.10
N TYR A 240 12.16 -10.81 -18.06
CA TYR A 240 13.22 -11.79 -18.09
C TYR A 240 12.85 -12.94 -19.03
N ILE A 241 13.86 -13.68 -19.45
CA ILE A 241 13.69 -14.89 -20.26
C ILE A 241 13.95 -16.09 -19.36
N ASP A 242 12.93 -16.95 -19.18
CA ASP A 242 13.07 -18.14 -18.37
C ASP A 242 13.97 -19.20 -19.05
N ALA A 243 14.33 -20.24 -18.29
CA ALA A 243 15.18 -21.34 -18.79
C ALA A 243 14.59 -22.07 -20.01
N ALA A 244 13.30 -21.94 -20.28
CA ALA A 244 12.62 -22.47 -21.47
C ALA A 244 12.67 -21.51 -22.67
N GLY A 245 13.29 -20.33 -22.50
CA GLY A 245 13.37 -19.29 -23.54
C GLY A 245 12.08 -18.50 -23.69
N LYS A 246 11.16 -18.55 -22.72
CA LYS A 246 9.91 -17.81 -22.74
C LYS A 246 10.07 -16.48 -22.00
N THR A 247 9.58 -15.39 -22.60
CA THR A 247 9.52 -14.10 -21.91
C THR A 247 8.50 -14.15 -20.76
N ARG A 248 8.95 -13.73 -19.61
CA ARG A 248 8.17 -13.58 -18.38
C ARG A 248 8.29 -12.16 -17.90
N TYR A 249 7.47 -11.79 -16.90
CA TYR A 249 7.55 -10.49 -16.25
C TYR A 249 7.38 -10.64 -14.75
N ALA A 250 7.89 -9.65 -14.02
CA ALA A 250 7.70 -9.51 -12.59
C ALA A 250 7.31 -8.07 -12.25
N PHE A 251 6.15 -7.88 -11.62
CA PHE A 251 5.79 -6.64 -10.98
C PHE A 251 6.15 -6.74 -9.50
N VAL A 252 7.39 -6.38 -9.19
CA VAL A 252 7.92 -6.36 -7.82
C VAL A 252 8.76 -5.11 -7.64
N SER A 253 8.36 -4.25 -6.71
CA SER A 253 9.02 -2.99 -6.41
C SER A 253 9.01 -2.72 -4.91
N ALA A 254 9.86 -1.81 -4.45
CA ALA A 254 9.67 -1.17 -3.15
C ALA A 254 8.25 -0.57 -3.11
N SER A 255 7.52 -0.78 -2.01
CA SER A 255 6.09 -0.52 -1.96
C SER A 255 5.67 0.13 -0.64
N GLY A 256 4.74 1.05 -0.70
CA GLY A 256 4.13 1.68 0.46
C GLY A 256 3.14 0.81 1.21
N ARG A 257 2.53 -0.14 0.52
CA ARG A 257 1.59 -1.12 1.12
C ARG A 257 1.64 -2.41 0.34
N MET A 258 2.08 -3.49 0.96
CA MET A 258 2.13 -4.76 0.27
C MET A 258 1.81 -5.95 1.17
N TYR A 259 1.46 -7.07 0.54
CA TYR A 259 1.35 -8.35 1.20
C TYR A 259 2.40 -9.33 0.67
N MET A 260 2.95 -10.16 1.55
CA MET A 260 4.01 -11.10 1.20
C MET A 260 3.55 -12.13 0.15
N ASP A 261 2.35 -12.64 0.28
CA ASP A 261 1.77 -13.64 -0.62
C ASP A 261 1.52 -13.12 -2.04
N ASN A 262 1.70 -11.83 -2.26
CA ASN A 262 1.54 -11.17 -3.56
C ASN A 262 2.87 -10.82 -4.23
N LYS A 263 4.01 -11.28 -3.70
CA LYS A 263 5.33 -10.93 -4.23
C LYS A 263 5.72 -11.66 -5.49
N ALA A 264 5.32 -12.91 -5.60
CA ALA A 264 5.60 -13.68 -6.79
C ALA A 264 4.86 -13.11 -7.99
N SER A 265 5.61 -12.71 -8.98
CA SER A 265 5.11 -12.01 -10.16
C SER A 265 4.28 -12.89 -11.06
N ASP A 266 4.63 -14.15 -11.14
CA ASP A 266 4.13 -15.08 -12.16
C ASP A 266 3.07 -16.01 -11.61
N ASP A 267 2.84 -16.02 -10.32
CA ASP A 267 1.96 -16.99 -9.71
C ASP A 267 0.79 -16.36 -8.96
N THR A 268 -0.13 -17.15 -8.68
CA THR A 268 -1.46 -17.00 -8.13
C THR A 268 -1.61 -16.00 -6.96
N GLY A 269 -0.51 -15.55 -6.34
CA GLY A 269 -0.50 -14.58 -5.25
C GLY A 269 -0.59 -13.12 -5.70
N ASN A 270 -0.13 -12.77 -6.89
CA ASN A 270 -0.16 -11.39 -7.35
C ASN A 270 -1.55 -11.01 -7.88
N ARG A 271 -2.26 -10.14 -7.14
CA ARG A 271 -3.62 -9.71 -7.51
C ARG A 271 -3.67 -8.90 -8.79
N LEU A 272 -2.57 -8.28 -9.22
CA LEU A 272 -2.48 -7.54 -10.48
C LEU A 272 -2.30 -8.45 -11.70
N ARG A 273 -1.90 -9.71 -11.52
CA ARG A 273 -1.64 -10.63 -12.63
C ARG A 273 -2.77 -10.69 -13.67
N PRO A 274 -4.05 -10.91 -13.30
CA PRO A 274 -5.12 -10.99 -14.30
C PRO A 274 -5.34 -9.67 -15.04
N TYR A 275 -5.06 -8.52 -14.43
CA TYR A 275 -5.16 -7.21 -15.07
C TYR A 275 -4.06 -7.02 -16.11
N ILE A 276 -2.82 -7.35 -15.74
CA ILE A 276 -1.65 -7.28 -16.64
C ILE A 276 -1.85 -8.21 -17.83
N ASP A 277 -2.27 -9.45 -17.60
CA ASP A 277 -2.55 -10.41 -18.67
C ASP A 277 -3.62 -9.91 -19.64
N LEU A 278 -4.71 -9.35 -19.11
CA LEU A 278 -5.79 -8.82 -19.94
C LEU A 278 -5.37 -7.62 -20.79
N VAL A 279 -4.66 -6.67 -20.19
CA VAL A 279 -4.43 -5.34 -20.76
C VAL A 279 -3.12 -5.21 -21.48
N LEU A 280 -2.02 -5.64 -20.86
CA LEU A 280 -0.67 -5.42 -21.35
C LEU A 280 -0.13 -6.58 -22.19
N LEU A 281 -0.64 -7.79 -21.99
CA LEU A 281 -0.33 -8.99 -22.76
C LEU A 281 -1.43 -9.38 -23.75
N ASN A 282 -2.42 -8.52 -24.00
CA ASN A 282 -3.52 -8.75 -24.95
C ASN A 282 -4.32 -10.04 -24.67
N GLY A 283 -4.36 -10.51 -23.44
CA GLY A 283 -5.09 -11.71 -23.05
C GLY A 283 -4.48 -13.05 -23.47
N ASP A 284 -3.25 -13.06 -24.00
CA ASP A 284 -2.61 -14.29 -24.54
C ASP A 284 -2.41 -15.37 -23.46
N GLU A 285 -2.26 -14.99 -22.19
CA GLU A 285 -2.11 -15.91 -21.04
C GLU A 285 -3.21 -15.70 -19.98
N TYR A 286 -4.28 -15.02 -20.34
CA TYR A 286 -5.34 -14.67 -19.42
C TYR A 286 -5.98 -15.91 -18.78
N LYS A 287 -5.88 -15.98 -17.45
CA LYS A 287 -6.64 -16.93 -16.64
C LYS A 287 -7.87 -16.24 -16.09
N THR A 288 -9.03 -16.84 -16.25
CA THR A 288 -10.29 -16.35 -15.67
C THR A 288 -10.14 -16.15 -14.17
N ASN A 289 -10.46 -14.98 -13.68
CA ASN A 289 -10.42 -14.64 -12.27
C ASN A 289 -11.81 -14.18 -11.81
N SER A 290 -12.33 -14.79 -10.77
CA SER A 290 -13.65 -14.49 -10.19
C SER A 290 -13.60 -13.43 -9.09
N ASN A 291 -12.45 -12.81 -8.82
CA ASN A 291 -12.37 -11.72 -7.86
C ASN A 291 -13.24 -10.54 -8.32
N ARG A 292 -14.09 -10.02 -7.42
CA ARG A 292 -15.06 -8.95 -7.74
C ARG A 292 -14.41 -7.70 -8.33
N PHE A 293 -13.25 -7.28 -7.80
CA PHE A 293 -12.56 -6.09 -8.29
C PHE A 293 -12.10 -6.26 -9.73
N PHE A 294 -11.53 -7.43 -10.03
CA PHE A 294 -11.15 -7.75 -11.40
C PHE A 294 -12.37 -7.82 -12.33
N VAL A 295 -13.49 -8.38 -11.89
CA VAL A 295 -14.72 -8.43 -12.67
C VAL A 295 -15.25 -7.02 -12.98
N CYS A 296 -15.26 -6.11 -12.01
CA CYS A 296 -15.63 -4.71 -12.22
C CYS A 296 -14.78 -4.07 -13.32
N PHE A 297 -13.47 -4.21 -13.22
CA PHE A 297 -12.55 -3.65 -14.22
C PHE A 297 -12.73 -4.30 -15.60
N LYS A 298 -12.71 -5.64 -15.66
CA LYS A 298 -12.83 -6.39 -16.92
C LYS A 298 -14.06 -5.98 -17.72
N ARG A 299 -15.22 -5.86 -17.07
CA ARG A 299 -16.46 -5.49 -17.72
C ARG A 299 -16.45 -4.08 -18.26
N MET A 300 -15.90 -3.12 -17.50
CA MET A 300 -15.70 -1.76 -18.01
C MET A 300 -14.75 -1.75 -19.20
N TYR A 301 -13.63 -2.49 -19.11
CA TYR A 301 -12.59 -2.54 -20.14
C TYR A 301 -13.08 -3.16 -21.47
N GLU A 302 -14.00 -4.14 -21.37
CA GLU A 302 -14.63 -4.80 -22.53
C GLU A 302 -15.88 -4.04 -23.04
N ALA A 303 -16.40 -3.09 -22.26
CA ALA A 303 -17.58 -2.32 -22.63
C ALA A 303 -17.30 -1.31 -23.75
N THR A 304 -18.30 -1.10 -24.60
CA THR A 304 -18.22 -0.15 -25.72
C THR A 304 -19.42 0.80 -25.70
N GLU A 305 -19.18 2.03 -26.09
CA GLU A 305 -20.19 3.04 -26.33
C GLU A 305 -20.10 3.55 -27.77
N GLY A 306 -21.22 3.53 -28.50
CA GLY A 306 -21.18 3.88 -29.91
C GLY A 306 -20.28 3.02 -30.80
N GLY A 307 -19.83 1.85 -30.29
CA GLY A 307 -18.88 0.93 -30.96
C GLY A 307 -17.41 1.17 -30.63
N GLU A 308 -17.11 2.18 -29.82
CA GLU A 308 -15.74 2.47 -29.34
C GLU A 308 -15.59 2.03 -27.87
N PRO A 309 -14.41 1.55 -27.44
CA PRO A 309 -14.16 1.20 -26.03
C PRO A 309 -14.36 2.41 -25.11
N ILE A 310 -15.02 2.20 -23.97
CA ILE A 310 -15.21 3.24 -22.93
C ILE A 310 -13.85 3.68 -22.37
N TYR A 311 -12.95 2.74 -22.18
CA TYR A 311 -11.56 2.99 -21.75
C TYR A 311 -10.59 2.09 -22.51
N ARG A 312 -9.45 2.65 -22.86
CA ARG A 312 -8.34 1.92 -23.47
C ARG A 312 -7.03 2.41 -22.85
N VAL A 313 -6.18 1.49 -22.44
CA VAL A 313 -4.80 1.80 -22.02
C VAL A 313 -4.00 2.31 -23.23
N PRO A 314 -3.32 3.46 -23.12
CA PRO A 314 -2.51 4.00 -24.19
C PRO A 314 -1.40 3.05 -24.67
N ASP A 315 -1.22 2.98 -25.99
CA ASP A 315 -0.25 2.05 -26.61
C ASP A 315 1.18 2.28 -26.10
N VAL A 316 1.59 3.50 -25.80
CA VAL A 316 2.94 3.79 -25.26
C VAL A 316 3.19 3.04 -23.95
N ILE A 317 2.18 2.89 -23.10
CA ILE A 317 2.31 2.15 -21.83
C ILE A 317 2.55 0.66 -22.12
N LYS A 318 1.86 0.11 -23.14
CA LYS A 318 2.10 -1.29 -23.58
C LYS A 318 3.50 -1.47 -24.15
N GLU A 319 4.00 -0.51 -24.92
CA GLU A 319 5.36 -0.53 -25.46
C GLU A 319 6.40 -0.47 -24.32
N ILE A 320 6.20 0.41 -23.32
CA ILE A 320 7.07 0.50 -22.13
C ILE A 320 7.06 -0.84 -21.37
N PHE A 321 5.87 -1.38 -21.10
CA PHE A 321 5.76 -2.68 -20.44
C PHE A 321 6.48 -3.77 -21.23
N ASN A 322 6.52 -3.73 -22.55
CA ASN A 322 7.14 -4.70 -23.42
C ASN A 322 8.61 -4.39 -23.79
N ASP A 323 9.22 -3.36 -23.22
CA ASP A 323 10.63 -3.03 -23.46
C ASP A 323 11.58 -4.07 -22.82
N PRO A 324 12.42 -4.76 -23.60
CA PRO A 324 13.43 -5.68 -23.09
C PRO A 324 14.73 -4.97 -22.71
N ALA A 325 14.67 -3.75 -22.20
CA ALA A 325 15.82 -2.88 -21.94
C ALA A 325 17.01 -3.62 -21.31
N GLU A 326 18.22 -3.45 -21.83
CA GLU A 326 19.42 -4.08 -21.29
C GLU A 326 19.79 -3.56 -19.90
N LYS A 327 19.60 -2.25 -19.69
CA LYS A 327 19.79 -1.56 -18.40
C LYS A 327 18.84 -0.37 -18.35
N GLN A 328 18.01 -0.32 -17.35
CA GLN A 328 17.05 0.78 -17.15
C GLN A 328 17.07 1.26 -15.73
N VAL A 329 17.23 2.57 -15.55
CA VAL A 329 17.05 3.26 -14.27
C VAL A 329 15.73 4.02 -14.30
N ILE A 330 14.90 3.78 -13.29
CA ILE A 330 13.61 4.45 -13.12
C ILE A 330 13.59 5.06 -11.73
N LYS A 331 13.37 6.38 -11.67
CA LYS A 331 13.22 7.12 -10.43
C LYS A 331 11.85 7.74 -10.38
N SER A 332 11.23 7.70 -9.22
CA SER A 332 9.90 8.28 -9.02
C SER A 332 9.71 8.78 -7.60
N SER A 333 8.74 9.65 -7.43
CA SER A 333 8.32 10.15 -6.12
C SER A 333 6.81 10.05 -6.00
N ASN A 334 6.34 9.33 -4.96
CA ASN A 334 4.94 9.03 -4.70
C ASN A 334 4.53 9.44 -3.30
N GLY A 335 3.32 9.98 -3.14
CA GLY A 335 2.77 10.44 -1.88
C GLY A 335 3.23 11.84 -1.49
N ILE A 336 3.01 12.21 -0.23
CA ILE A 336 3.30 13.51 0.35
C ILE A 336 3.93 13.35 1.74
N THR A 337 4.80 14.26 2.15
CA THR A 337 5.33 14.29 3.51
C THR A 337 4.45 15.14 4.44
N ILE A 338 4.59 14.96 5.76
CA ILE A 338 3.92 15.80 6.76
C ILE A 338 4.33 17.29 6.58
N SER A 339 5.60 17.55 6.27
CA SER A 339 6.07 18.92 6.03
C SER A 339 5.49 19.54 4.76
N GLU A 340 5.25 18.74 3.72
CA GLU A 340 4.54 19.17 2.51
C GLU A 340 3.06 19.47 2.78
N LEU A 341 2.38 18.71 3.64
CA LEU A 341 1.01 19.02 4.07
C LEU A 341 0.90 20.45 4.60
N GLU A 342 1.84 20.86 5.48
CA GLU A 342 1.84 22.21 6.03
C GLU A 342 2.16 23.24 4.94
N ALA A 343 3.19 23.01 4.14
CA ALA A 343 3.63 23.93 3.08
C ALA A 343 2.55 24.16 2.01
N ASP A 344 1.77 23.13 1.69
CA ASP A 344 0.71 23.18 0.67
C ASP A 344 -0.65 23.59 1.24
N GLY A 345 -0.74 23.89 2.56
CA GLY A 345 -1.98 24.29 3.20
C GLY A 345 -3.00 23.14 3.37
N LEU A 346 -2.53 21.90 3.37
CA LEU A 346 -3.35 20.69 3.45
C LEU A 346 -3.57 20.19 4.89
N ILE A 347 -3.29 21.03 5.90
CA ILE A 347 -3.67 20.78 7.29
C ILE A 347 -4.91 21.59 7.61
N GLY A 348 -6.06 20.96 7.75
CA GLY A 348 -7.33 21.64 8.02
C GLY A 348 -8.49 20.68 8.17
N GLN A 349 -9.71 21.22 8.03
CA GLN A 349 -10.96 20.49 8.25
C GLN A 349 -11.81 20.36 6.97
N ASP A 350 -11.33 20.92 5.88
CA ASP A 350 -12.00 20.81 4.58
C ASP A 350 -11.78 19.41 3.98
N VAL A 351 -12.61 19.02 3.03
CA VAL A 351 -12.65 17.63 2.50
C VAL A 351 -11.29 17.19 1.96
N ASP A 352 -10.69 17.99 1.10
CA ASP A 352 -9.38 17.74 0.48
C ASP A 352 -8.26 17.61 1.50
N GLN A 353 -8.26 18.50 2.52
CA GLN A 353 -7.27 18.49 3.59
C GLN A 353 -7.38 17.24 4.47
N ILE A 354 -8.60 16.88 4.87
CA ILE A 354 -8.85 15.68 5.68
C ILE A 354 -8.56 14.41 4.89
N MET A 355 -8.94 14.35 3.63
CA MET A 355 -8.65 13.19 2.78
C MET A 355 -7.15 12.96 2.65
N MET A 356 -6.37 14.00 2.38
CA MET A 356 -4.91 13.88 2.27
C MET A 356 -4.27 13.45 3.59
N GLN A 357 -4.58 14.16 4.69
CA GLN A 357 -4.01 13.87 6.01
C GLN A 357 -4.37 12.46 6.50
N MET A 358 -5.63 12.06 6.36
CA MET A 358 -6.10 10.77 6.84
C MET A 358 -5.65 9.63 5.92
N GLY A 359 -5.62 9.87 4.60
CA GLY A 359 -5.18 8.88 3.61
C GLY A 359 -3.74 8.45 3.77
N MET A 360 -2.87 9.33 4.27
CA MET A 360 -1.51 8.95 4.65
C MET A 360 -1.38 8.40 6.09
N GLU A 361 -2.50 8.18 6.78
CA GLU A 361 -2.57 7.66 8.17
C GLU A 361 -1.79 8.48 9.21
N ALA A 362 -1.70 9.78 9.01
CA ALA A 362 -0.96 10.69 9.88
C ALA A 362 -1.76 11.16 11.12
N PHE A 363 -2.53 10.27 11.77
CA PHE A 363 -3.45 10.65 12.85
C PHE A 363 -2.76 11.18 14.09
N SER A 364 -1.68 10.52 14.50
CA SER A 364 -1.00 10.73 15.76
C SER A 364 0.33 11.48 15.64
N ASN A 365 0.73 11.85 14.43
CA ASN A 365 1.94 12.63 14.21
C ASN A 365 1.85 14.00 14.95
N ALA A 366 2.99 14.48 15.44
CA ALA A 366 3.07 15.68 16.27
C ALA A 366 2.48 16.95 15.61
N ASP A 367 2.62 17.08 14.29
CA ASP A 367 2.20 18.28 13.55
C ASP A 367 0.70 18.30 13.23
N VAL A 368 0.04 17.13 13.22
CA VAL A 368 -1.36 17.00 12.79
C VAL A 368 -2.32 16.47 13.84
N ILE A 369 -1.86 15.92 14.97
CA ILE A 369 -2.72 15.30 15.99
C ILE A 369 -3.79 16.25 16.55
N ASP A 370 -3.48 17.53 16.74
CA ASP A 370 -4.47 18.50 17.20
C ASP A 370 -5.60 18.71 16.18
N ASN A 371 -5.27 18.65 14.88
CA ASN A 371 -6.24 18.67 13.79
C ASN A 371 -7.07 17.38 13.76
N SER A 372 -6.42 16.22 13.85
CA SER A 372 -7.07 14.91 13.93
C SER A 372 -8.12 14.86 15.05
N ILE A 373 -7.73 15.18 16.29
CA ILE A 373 -8.65 15.15 17.44
C ILE A 373 -9.80 16.13 17.26
N THR A 374 -9.57 17.27 16.63
CA THR A 374 -10.63 18.25 16.33
C THR A 374 -11.65 17.67 15.38
N TYR A 375 -11.20 17.02 14.30
CA TYR A 375 -12.06 16.36 13.32
C TYR A 375 -12.84 15.18 13.93
N LEU A 376 -12.13 14.29 14.64
CA LEU A 376 -12.74 13.12 15.28
C LEU A 376 -13.83 13.53 16.29
N ARG A 377 -13.60 14.58 17.08
CA ARG A 377 -14.59 15.09 18.03
C ARG A 377 -15.80 15.73 17.33
N LYS A 378 -15.57 16.57 16.30
CA LYS A 378 -16.63 17.23 15.53
C LYS A 378 -17.58 16.19 14.93
N ASN A 379 -17.04 15.13 14.38
CA ASN A 379 -17.78 14.10 13.65
C ASN A 379 -18.12 12.86 14.49
N LYS A 380 -17.85 12.89 15.82
CA LYS A 380 -18.18 11.82 16.78
C LYS A 380 -17.53 10.47 16.48
N LEU A 381 -16.36 10.49 15.84
CA LEU A 381 -15.66 9.31 15.34
C LEU A 381 -15.00 8.44 16.42
N PHE A 382 -15.05 8.84 17.70
CA PHE A 382 -14.66 7.95 18.80
C PHE A 382 -15.59 6.73 18.97
N ASN A 383 -16.69 6.66 18.22
CA ASN A 383 -17.54 5.48 18.09
C ASN A 383 -17.08 4.50 17.01
N ASN A 384 -16.11 4.89 16.17
CA ASN A 384 -15.47 3.99 15.22
C ASN A 384 -14.45 3.12 15.95
N GLU A 385 -14.36 1.83 15.62
CA GLU A 385 -13.51 0.86 16.32
C GLU A 385 -12.02 1.24 16.27
N PHE A 386 -11.51 1.61 15.10
CA PHE A 386 -10.11 1.96 14.91
C PHE A 386 -9.71 3.28 15.58
N LEU A 387 -10.66 4.22 15.68
CA LEU A 387 -10.41 5.58 16.18
C LEU A 387 -10.80 5.75 17.65
N ASN A 388 -11.35 4.71 18.26
CA ASN A 388 -11.90 4.77 19.62
C ASN A 388 -10.86 5.17 20.68
N ASP A 389 -9.62 4.71 20.54
CA ASP A 389 -8.56 4.97 21.53
C ASP A 389 -8.15 6.44 21.59
N PHE A 390 -8.37 7.22 20.55
CA PHE A 390 -8.15 8.68 20.57
C PHE A 390 -9.02 9.43 21.58
N LYS A 391 -10.10 8.81 22.11
CA LYS A 391 -10.89 9.37 23.23
C LYS A 391 -10.05 9.62 24.48
N LEU A 392 -8.96 8.85 24.67
CA LEU A 392 -8.07 8.96 25.84
C LEU A 392 -7.32 10.30 25.87
N VAL A 393 -7.01 10.86 24.71
CA VAL A 393 -6.32 12.15 24.55
C VAL A 393 -7.27 13.31 24.25
N ASN A 394 -8.57 13.03 24.05
CA ASN A 394 -9.61 14.06 23.89
C ASN A 394 -9.97 14.70 25.23
N ILE A 395 -9.03 15.43 25.83
CA ILE A 395 -9.15 16.08 27.14
C ILE A 395 -9.05 17.58 26.95
N TRP A 396 -10.05 18.34 27.40
CA TRP A 396 -10.22 19.77 27.09
C TRP A 396 -8.99 20.66 27.35
N PRO A 397 -8.18 20.49 28.41
CA PRO A 397 -6.98 21.31 28.57
C PRO A 397 -5.97 21.08 27.44
N LEU A 398 -5.75 19.83 27.00
CA LEU A 398 -4.83 19.48 25.93
C LEU A 398 -5.32 20.01 24.56
N THR A 399 -6.60 19.79 24.27
CA THR A 399 -7.21 20.22 23.01
C THR A 399 -7.38 21.73 22.89
N LEU A 400 -7.68 22.42 24.02
CA LEU A 400 -7.82 23.89 24.05
C LEU A 400 -6.46 24.59 23.88
N THR A 401 -5.43 24.04 24.52
CA THR A 401 -4.08 24.62 24.47
C THR A 401 -3.27 24.17 23.25
N LYS A 402 -3.79 23.25 22.46
CA LYS A 402 -3.10 22.64 21.31
C LYS A 402 -1.72 22.10 21.71
N THR A 403 -1.66 21.33 22.80
CA THR A 403 -0.39 20.76 23.33
C THR A 403 -0.22 19.29 23.03
N LEU A 404 -1.15 18.67 22.31
CA LEU A 404 -1.07 17.25 21.94
C LEU A 404 0.14 16.98 21.03
N GLY A 405 0.47 17.90 20.12
CA GLY A 405 1.65 17.78 19.27
C GLY A 405 2.94 17.61 20.06
N GLY A 406 3.15 18.44 21.10
CA GLY A 406 4.32 18.29 21.97
C GLY A 406 4.37 16.96 22.75
N LEU A 407 3.22 16.45 23.17
CA LEU A 407 3.10 15.14 23.82
C LEU A 407 3.40 14.02 22.81
N SER A 408 2.82 14.11 21.62
CA SER A 408 3.06 13.15 20.53
C SER A 408 4.54 13.09 20.16
N GLY A 409 5.20 14.25 20.01
CA GLY A 409 6.63 14.31 19.71
C GLY A 409 7.54 13.63 20.74
N ILE A 410 7.14 13.65 22.04
CA ILE A 410 7.87 12.91 23.09
C ILE A 410 7.75 11.38 22.93
N LEU A 411 6.67 10.92 22.28
CA LEU A 411 6.35 9.51 22.13
C LEU A 411 6.82 8.94 20.77
N ASN A 412 7.53 9.76 19.96
CA ASN A 412 8.15 9.26 18.72
C ASN A 412 9.15 8.13 19.03
N PRO A 413 9.32 7.16 18.12
CA PRO A 413 8.68 7.04 16.80
C PRO A 413 7.26 6.44 16.82
N SER A 414 6.74 5.95 17.95
CA SER A 414 5.45 5.25 18.02
C SER A 414 4.26 6.06 17.53
N THR A 415 4.32 7.40 17.61
CA THR A 415 3.27 8.32 17.16
C THR A 415 3.51 8.86 15.75
N ASN A 416 4.69 8.63 15.19
CA ASN A 416 5.11 9.11 13.86
C ASN A 416 5.05 8.01 12.80
N GLY A 417 5.46 6.81 13.15
CA GLY A 417 5.79 5.72 12.25
C GLY A 417 4.62 5.02 11.54
N LYS A 418 3.36 5.50 11.71
CA LYS A 418 2.23 4.97 10.92
C LYS A 418 1.90 5.82 9.70
N ALA A 419 2.43 7.03 9.61
CA ALA A 419 2.20 7.87 8.45
C ALA A 419 2.87 7.28 7.20
N ILE A 420 2.06 7.02 6.18
CA ILE A 420 2.54 6.56 4.88
C ILE A 420 3.00 7.81 4.12
N GLN A 421 4.24 8.19 4.36
CA GLN A 421 4.80 9.40 3.80
C GLN A 421 5.43 9.16 2.42
N ARG A 422 5.71 10.27 1.71
CA ARG A 422 6.31 10.26 0.38
C ARG A 422 7.53 9.34 0.30
N ALA A 423 7.54 8.47 -0.71
CA ALA A 423 8.68 7.64 -1.06
C ALA A 423 9.35 8.14 -2.35
N ASN A 424 10.66 8.12 -2.33
CA ASN A 424 11.51 8.31 -3.50
C ASN A 424 12.04 6.94 -3.92
N VAL A 425 11.46 6.35 -4.96
CA VAL A 425 11.78 4.98 -5.38
C VAL A 425 12.79 5.00 -6.51
N TYR A 426 13.88 4.27 -6.32
CA TYR A 426 14.89 3.96 -7.32
C TYR A 426 14.73 2.51 -7.74
N THR A 427 14.54 2.26 -9.02
CA THR A 427 14.45 0.92 -9.58
C THR A 427 15.46 0.74 -10.70
N TYR A 428 16.26 -0.31 -10.61
CA TYR A 428 17.22 -0.73 -11.63
C TYR A 428 16.79 -2.07 -12.21
N GLN A 429 16.67 -2.14 -13.51
CA GLN A 429 16.19 -3.32 -14.22
C GLN A 429 17.18 -3.75 -15.30
N THR A 430 17.37 -5.06 -15.39
CA THR A 430 18.12 -5.74 -16.45
C THR A 430 17.31 -6.94 -16.96
N PRO A 431 17.68 -7.62 -18.05
CA PRO A 431 17.02 -8.86 -18.46
C PRO A 431 17.18 -10.02 -17.46
N TYR A 432 18.03 -9.89 -16.46
CA TYR A 432 18.39 -10.95 -15.51
C TYR A 432 17.77 -10.72 -14.13
N TYR A 433 17.70 -9.48 -13.69
CA TYR A 433 17.23 -9.12 -12.34
C TYR A 433 16.68 -7.69 -12.30
N SER A 434 15.95 -7.41 -11.23
CA SER A 434 15.53 -6.07 -10.85
C SER A 434 15.83 -5.82 -9.37
N MET A 435 16.26 -4.60 -9.03
CA MET A 435 16.41 -4.12 -7.67
C MET A 435 15.65 -2.82 -7.51
N SER A 436 14.86 -2.69 -6.42
CA SER A 436 14.09 -1.50 -6.13
C SER A 436 14.21 -1.11 -4.67
N THR A 437 14.40 0.20 -4.42
CA THR A 437 14.59 0.74 -3.08
C THR A 437 13.83 2.05 -2.90
N SER A 438 13.10 2.18 -1.80
CA SER A 438 12.63 3.48 -1.29
C SER A 438 13.80 4.19 -0.63
N GLN A 439 14.42 5.13 -1.34
CA GLN A 439 15.66 5.80 -0.96
C GLN A 439 15.51 6.63 0.31
N ALA A 440 16.36 6.35 1.31
CA ALA A 440 16.45 7.11 2.55
C ALA A 440 15.10 7.32 3.28
N HIS A 441 14.18 6.37 3.17
CA HIS A 441 12.80 6.53 3.60
C HIS A 441 12.65 6.46 5.13
N PHE A 442 12.48 7.59 5.79
CA PHE A 442 12.10 7.79 7.20
C PHE A 442 12.76 6.80 8.20
N ALA A 443 14.07 6.67 8.13
CA ALA A 443 14.85 5.73 8.93
C ALA A 443 14.53 5.84 10.44
N GLY A 444 14.29 4.70 11.08
CA GLY A 444 13.98 4.59 12.52
C GLY A 444 12.49 4.77 12.87
N ASP A 445 11.65 5.26 11.96
CA ASP A 445 10.20 5.27 12.14
C ASP A 445 9.63 3.86 12.03
N TYR A 446 8.40 3.64 12.50
CA TYR A 446 7.72 2.37 12.31
C TYR A 446 7.08 2.28 10.94
N ALA A 447 7.24 1.15 10.31
CA ALA A 447 6.56 0.80 9.08
C ALA A 447 5.12 0.33 9.32
N ASP A 448 4.30 0.44 8.28
CA ASP A 448 3.01 -0.20 8.16
C ASP A 448 2.90 -0.80 6.75
N GLN A 449 3.20 -2.09 6.63
CA GLN A 449 3.25 -2.82 5.36
C GLN A 449 4.25 -2.26 4.32
N HIS A 450 5.32 -1.60 4.76
CA HIS A 450 6.33 -1.03 3.86
C HIS A 450 7.38 -2.06 3.44
N GLN A 451 7.60 -2.16 2.14
CA GLN A 451 8.77 -2.84 1.59
C GLN A 451 9.77 -1.83 1.08
N ILE A 452 10.85 -1.64 1.82
CA ILE A 452 11.83 -0.58 1.55
C ILE A 452 12.83 -0.99 0.47
N ASN A 453 13.24 -2.26 0.45
CA ASN A 453 14.13 -2.79 -0.57
C ASN A 453 13.61 -4.15 -1.05
N VAL A 454 13.84 -4.45 -2.30
CA VAL A 454 13.54 -5.76 -2.88
C VAL A 454 14.40 -6.02 -4.10
N SER A 455 14.90 -7.24 -4.21
CA SER A 455 15.58 -7.78 -5.39
C SER A 455 14.77 -8.92 -5.95
N SER A 456 14.60 -8.98 -7.27
CA SER A 456 13.91 -10.05 -7.98
C SER A 456 14.84 -10.67 -9.00
N LEU A 457 14.93 -12.01 -9.02
CA LEU A 457 15.82 -12.77 -9.89
C LEU A 457 15.01 -13.73 -10.76
N GLY A 458 15.10 -13.53 -12.05
CA GLY A 458 14.65 -14.46 -13.11
C GLY A 458 13.19 -14.86 -13.10
N SER A 459 12.68 -15.45 -12.03
CA SER A 459 11.30 -15.93 -11.94
C SER A 459 10.56 -15.29 -10.74
N ASP A 460 9.90 -16.08 -9.95
CA ASP A 460 9.10 -15.67 -8.79
C ASP A 460 9.95 -15.41 -7.54
N LEU A 461 11.26 -15.38 -7.70
CA LEU A 461 12.20 -15.25 -6.61
C LEU A 461 12.39 -13.79 -6.23
N SER A 462 11.94 -13.42 -5.05
CA SER A 462 12.21 -12.13 -4.41
C SER A 462 13.05 -12.31 -3.16
N VAL A 463 13.98 -11.38 -2.95
CA VAL A 463 14.83 -11.29 -1.75
C VAL A 463 14.74 -9.86 -1.22
N TYR A 464 14.59 -9.70 0.10
CA TYR A 464 14.53 -8.41 0.76
C TYR A 464 14.90 -8.53 2.22
N THR A 465 15.24 -7.41 2.84
CA THR A 465 15.60 -7.32 4.25
C THR A 465 14.57 -6.48 5.03
N ALA A 466 14.38 -6.79 6.31
CA ALA A 466 13.48 -6.06 7.19
C ALA A 466 13.88 -6.23 8.68
N GLN A 467 13.30 -5.39 9.53
CA GLN A 467 13.18 -5.64 10.95
C GLN A 467 11.73 -6.09 11.22
N PRO A 468 11.49 -7.30 11.71
CA PRO A 468 10.13 -7.77 11.96
C PRO A 468 9.53 -7.17 13.22
N LYS A 469 8.19 -7.21 13.33
CA LYS A 469 7.45 -6.88 14.54
C LYS A 469 7.28 -8.14 15.40
N ARG A 470 7.59 -8.04 16.69
CA ARG A 470 7.43 -9.15 17.63
C ARG A 470 5.95 -9.42 17.96
N ASN A 471 5.62 -10.69 18.19
CA ASN A 471 4.25 -11.15 18.48
C ASN A 471 3.22 -10.74 17.40
N SER A 472 3.68 -10.65 16.18
CA SER A 472 2.86 -10.30 15.05
C SER A 472 2.22 -11.53 14.39
N THR A 473 1.19 -11.28 13.60
CA THR A 473 0.71 -12.29 12.64
C THR A 473 1.84 -12.55 11.63
N ARG A 474 1.75 -13.64 10.88
CA ARG A 474 2.74 -13.95 9.86
C ARG A 474 2.93 -12.83 8.83
N GLY A 475 1.83 -12.21 8.36
CA GLY A 475 1.92 -11.06 7.47
C GLY A 475 2.76 -9.95 8.09
N GLN A 476 2.44 -9.52 9.30
CA GLN A 476 3.18 -8.48 10.00
C GLN A 476 4.67 -8.81 10.23
N TYR A 477 5.04 -10.08 10.28
CA TYR A 477 6.42 -10.50 10.40
C TYR A 477 7.23 -10.23 9.12
N TRP A 478 6.61 -10.38 7.94
CA TRP A 478 7.26 -10.27 6.65
C TRP A 478 6.97 -8.96 5.91
N GLU A 479 5.89 -8.28 6.23
CA GLU A 479 5.37 -7.15 5.47
C GLU A 479 5.82 -5.78 5.97
N GLY A 480 6.97 -5.71 6.66
CA GLY A 480 7.55 -4.43 7.05
C GLY A 480 6.69 -3.66 8.08
N TYR A 481 6.54 -4.22 9.27
CA TYR A 481 5.90 -3.56 10.41
C TYR A 481 6.89 -3.18 11.52
N GLY A 482 8.17 -3.44 11.34
CA GLY A 482 9.23 -3.06 12.26
C GLY A 482 9.73 -1.64 12.01
N ARG A 483 10.93 -1.34 12.50
CA ARG A 483 11.57 -0.05 12.21
C ARG A 483 12.12 -0.01 10.80
N LEU A 484 11.92 1.13 10.16
CA LEU A 484 12.44 1.40 8.82
C LEU A 484 13.97 1.51 8.84
N PRO A 485 14.68 0.91 7.87
CA PRO A 485 16.12 1.11 7.70
C PRO A 485 16.42 2.48 7.06
N TYR A 486 17.66 2.92 7.17
CA TYR A 486 18.22 3.85 6.20
C TYR A 486 18.73 3.02 5.02
N SER A 487 17.95 2.98 3.95
CA SER A 487 18.24 2.15 2.78
C SER A 487 18.52 3.02 1.57
N VAL A 488 19.61 2.74 0.86
CA VAL A 488 20.01 3.45 -0.34
C VAL A 488 20.47 2.46 -1.42
N GLN A 489 20.32 2.86 -2.67
CA GLN A 489 20.69 2.05 -3.83
C GLN A 489 21.35 2.90 -4.90
N ASP A 490 22.35 2.35 -5.56
CA ASP A 490 22.77 2.74 -6.89
C ASP A 490 22.96 1.49 -7.75
N GLU A 491 22.38 1.51 -8.96
CA GLU A 491 22.28 0.36 -9.87
C GLU A 491 21.96 -0.96 -9.14
N ASN A 492 22.89 -1.91 -9.11
CA ASN A 492 22.74 -3.27 -8.58
C ASN A 492 23.18 -3.44 -7.14
N VAL A 493 23.53 -2.37 -6.45
CA VAL A 493 23.98 -2.38 -5.04
C VAL A 493 22.98 -1.65 -4.16
N ASN A 494 22.49 -2.32 -3.10
CA ASN A 494 21.69 -1.74 -2.03
C ASN A 494 22.41 -1.87 -0.71
N ILE A 495 22.39 -0.81 0.11
CA ILE A 495 22.89 -0.79 1.49
C ILE A 495 21.76 -0.35 2.41
N SER A 496 21.42 -1.20 3.38
CA SER A 496 20.34 -0.96 4.34
C SER A 496 20.86 -1.03 5.77
N ILE A 497 20.83 0.10 6.49
CA ILE A 497 21.32 0.21 7.87
C ILE A 497 20.14 0.27 8.83
N TYR A 498 20.12 -0.60 9.84
CA TYR A 498 19.08 -0.74 10.85
C TYR A 498 19.60 -0.37 12.23
N THR A 499 18.76 0.23 13.07
CA THR A 499 19.03 0.42 14.49
C THR A 499 18.28 -0.60 15.33
N ILE A 500 18.96 -1.23 16.28
CA ILE A 500 18.41 -2.23 17.22
C ILE A 500 18.49 -1.63 18.63
N PRO A 501 17.50 -0.88 19.10
CA PRO A 501 17.60 -0.20 20.39
C PRO A 501 17.49 -1.16 21.57
N ASP A 502 18.33 -1.02 22.57
CA ASP A 502 18.35 -1.79 23.85
C ASP A 502 17.02 -1.75 24.62
N LYS A 503 16.27 -0.65 24.48
CA LYS A 503 15.05 -0.40 25.22
C LYS A 503 13.98 0.16 24.31
N LYS A 504 12.78 -0.41 24.45
CA LYS A 504 11.61 0.12 23.78
C LYS A 504 11.16 1.46 24.38
N GLY A 505 10.62 2.34 23.58
CA GLY A 505 9.90 3.54 24.00
C GLY A 505 8.58 3.20 24.71
N MET A 506 7.93 4.20 25.27
CA MET A 506 6.75 4.01 26.12
C MET A 506 5.57 3.37 25.41
N LEU A 507 5.34 3.68 24.15
CA LEU A 507 4.25 3.14 23.31
C LEU A 507 4.77 2.20 22.21
N GLU A 508 6.04 1.85 22.24
CA GLU A 508 6.58 0.95 21.23
C GLU A 508 6.02 -0.47 21.39
N PRO A 509 5.67 -1.14 20.28
CA PRO A 509 5.45 -2.58 20.32
C PRO A 509 6.71 -3.30 20.80
N HIS A 510 6.63 -4.60 21.05
CA HIS A 510 7.82 -5.35 21.43
C HIS A 510 8.87 -5.28 20.32
N ILE A 511 10.08 -4.85 20.69
CA ILE A 511 11.23 -4.82 19.79
C ILE A 511 11.71 -6.25 19.54
N VAL A 512 12.10 -6.51 18.32
CA VAL A 512 12.85 -7.70 17.91
C VAL A 512 14.33 -7.30 17.87
N GLU A 513 15.17 -8.07 18.56
CA GLU A 513 16.60 -7.79 18.71
C GLU A 513 17.42 -8.38 17.53
N TYR A 514 16.82 -8.41 16.33
CA TYR A 514 17.46 -8.89 15.12
C TYR A 514 16.85 -8.23 13.87
N THR A 515 17.54 -8.37 12.76
CA THR A 515 17.01 -8.14 11.41
C THR A 515 16.97 -9.46 10.65
N HIS A 516 16.18 -9.51 9.58
CA HIS A 516 16.10 -10.71 8.77
C HIS A 516 16.03 -10.41 7.27
N ALA A 517 16.36 -11.43 6.49
CA ALA A 517 16.13 -11.44 5.07
C ALA A 517 15.16 -12.57 4.69
N TYR A 518 14.21 -12.29 3.80
CA TYR A 518 13.51 -13.32 3.06
C TYR A 518 14.45 -13.84 1.98
N PHE A 519 14.94 -15.07 2.17
CA PHE A 519 15.88 -15.72 1.26
C PHE A 519 15.46 -17.18 1.05
N PRO A 520 14.53 -17.45 0.13
CA PRO A 520 13.93 -18.77 -0.05
C PRO A 520 14.87 -19.73 -0.76
N VAL A 521 15.70 -20.46 0.01
CA VAL A 521 16.74 -21.37 -0.51
C VAL A 521 16.22 -22.33 -1.58
N GLY A 522 15.01 -22.85 -1.40
CA GLY A 522 14.44 -23.82 -2.33
C GLY A 522 14.04 -23.28 -3.69
N LEU A 523 13.99 -21.96 -3.89
CA LEU A 523 13.68 -21.34 -5.18
C LEU A 523 14.93 -21.03 -6.01
N PHE A 524 16.12 -21.08 -5.39
CA PHE A 524 17.39 -20.92 -6.09
C PHE A 524 17.81 -22.23 -6.80
N ASP A 525 18.55 -22.12 -7.88
CA ASP A 525 19.20 -23.25 -8.54
C ASP A 525 20.47 -23.67 -7.81
N GLU A 526 21.14 -22.72 -7.16
CA GLU A 526 22.34 -22.93 -6.39
C GLU A 526 22.45 -21.90 -5.26
N VAL A 527 22.83 -22.35 -4.06
CA VAL A 527 23.08 -21.50 -2.90
C VAL A 527 24.42 -21.86 -2.28
N ASN A 528 25.25 -20.83 -2.05
CA ASN A 528 26.49 -21.00 -1.32
C ASN A 528 26.34 -20.46 0.11
N THR A 529 26.51 -21.33 1.10
CA THR A 529 26.41 -21.06 2.53
C THR A 529 27.74 -21.21 3.26
N ASP A 530 28.86 -21.38 2.54
CA ASP A 530 30.17 -21.65 3.11
C ASP A 530 30.71 -20.47 3.95
N TYR A 531 30.18 -19.26 3.73
CA TYR A 531 30.62 -18.02 4.36
C TYR A 531 29.58 -17.41 5.31
N LEU A 532 28.60 -18.19 5.78
CA LEU A 532 27.60 -17.71 6.74
C LEU A 532 28.21 -17.19 8.03
N ASP A 533 29.27 -17.83 8.54
CA ASP A 533 30.00 -17.40 9.74
C ASP A 533 30.71 -16.04 9.57
N GLU A 534 30.92 -15.62 8.31
CA GLU A 534 31.50 -14.33 7.91
C GLU A 534 30.40 -13.32 7.53
N GLY A 535 29.12 -13.70 7.64
CA GLY A 535 27.96 -12.87 7.35
C GLY A 535 27.50 -12.88 5.90
N TYR A 536 28.05 -13.75 5.03
CA TYR A 536 27.69 -13.82 3.62
C TYR A 536 26.78 -15.00 3.29
N ILE A 537 25.88 -14.78 2.33
CA ILE A 537 25.20 -15.82 1.58
C ILE A 537 25.09 -15.43 0.12
N PHE A 538 25.17 -16.43 -0.77
CA PHE A 538 25.08 -16.23 -2.21
C PHE A 538 24.03 -17.14 -2.80
N GLY A 539 23.34 -16.66 -3.84
CA GLY A 539 22.35 -17.42 -4.56
C GLY A 539 22.44 -17.21 -6.07
N ARG A 540 22.15 -18.27 -6.82
CA ARG A 540 22.00 -18.22 -8.27
C ARG A 540 20.60 -18.67 -8.67
N LYS A 541 20.00 -17.92 -9.57
CA LYS A 541 18.75 -18.29 -10.24
C LYS A 541 18.89 -18.01 -11.71
N ASP A 542 18.79 -19.07 -12.53
CA ASP A 542 19.08 -18.99 -13.96
C ASP A 542 20.44 -18.31 -14.21
N ASP A 543 20.47 -17.20 -14.94
CA ASP A 543 21.64 -16.39 -15.23
C ASP A 543 21.87 -15.23 -14.25
N ALA A 544 21.06 -15.10 -13.19
CA ALA A 544 21.15 -14.04 -12.21
C ALA A 544 21.80 -14.52 -10.90
N TYR A 545 22.55 -13.63 -10.27
CA TYR A 545 23.26 -13.87 -9.02
C TYR A 545 22.88 -12.84 -7.96
N ILE A 546 22.95 -13.24 -6.69
CA ILE A 546 22.76 -12.35 -5.55
C ILE A 546 23.77 -12.66 -4.47
N MET A 547 24.31 -11.62 -3.85
CA MET A 547 25.04 -11.65 -2.60
C MET A 547 24.22 -10.88 -1.55
N LEU A 548 24.07 -11.46 -0.35
CA LEU A 548 23.73 -10.71 0.87
C LEU A 548 24.91 -10.79 1.81
N HIS A 549 25.31 -9.64 2.37
CA HIS A 549 26.29 -9.55 3.42
C HIS A 549 25.70 -8.78 4.61
N ALA A 550 25.62 -9.44 5.76
CA ALA A 550 25.10 -8.87 6.99
C ALA A 550 26.26 -8.55 7.95
N ILE A 551 26.28 -7.32 8.47
CA ILE A 551 27.35 -6.79 9.31
C ILE A 551 26.72 -6.13 10.54
N SER A 552 27.41 -6.17 11.70
CA SER A 552 27.00 -5.44 12.89
C SER A 552 28.18 -4.69 13.54
N ASP A 553 27.86 -3.74 14.41
CA ASP A 553 28.84 -3.07 15.27
C ASP A 553 29.32 -3.94 16.47
N GLY A 554 28.85 -5.18 16.54
CA GLY A 554 29.18 -6.18 17.57
C GLY A 554 29.57 -7.53 16.96
N ASN A 555 29.34 -8.60 17.72
CA ASN A 555 29.54 -9.96 17.24
C ASN A 555 28.23 -10.47 16.60
N GLY A 556 27.99 -10.10 15.36
CA GLY A 556 26.81 -10.55 14.59
C GLY A 556 26.91 -12.03 14.19
N THR A 557 25.80 -12.71 14.14
CA THR A 557 25.70 -14.09 13.63
C THR A 557 24.55 -14.20 12.63
N LEU A 558 24.86 -14.76 11.47
CA LEU A 558 23.90 -14.99 10.38
C LEU A 558 23.53 -16.47 10.35
N ALA A 559 22.25 -16.78 10.43
CA ALA A 559 21.78 -18.16 10.40
C ALA A 559 20.34 -18.27 9.90
N PHE A 560 20.00 -19.40 9.28
CA PHE A 560 18.62 -19.74 9.01
C PHE A 560 17.92 -20.19 10.30
N LYS A 561 16.86 -19.49 10.66
CA LYS A 561 15.99 -19.82 11.78
C LYS A 561 14.57 -19.71 11.29
N ASN A 562 13.94 -20.81 10.94
CA ASN A 562 12.55 -20.84 10.45
C ASN A 562 11.54 -20.57 11.58
N ASP A 563 11.88 -19.70 12.53
CA ASP A 563 11.12 -19.46 13.75
C ASP A 563 10.60 -18.02 13.79
N MET A 564 9.33 -17.83 13.55
CA MET A 564 8.68 -16.59 13.97
C MET A 564 8.69 -16.50 15.50
N PRO A 565 9.09 -15.37 16.10
CA PRO A 565 9.13 -15.22 17.55
C PRO A 565 7.77 -15.51 18.19
N GLY A 566 7.75 -16.45 19.14
CA GLY A 566 6.54 -16.86 19.87
C GLY A 566 5.65 -17.86 19.14
N VAL A 567 6.10 -18.41 18.02
CA VAL A 567 5.38 -19.44 17.23
C VAL A 567 6.23 -20.71 17.22
N THR A 568 5.62 -21.86 17.50
CA THR A 568 6.30 -23.16 17.44
C THR A 568 6.46 -23.62 15.98
N ALA A 569 7.41 -24.53 15.73
CA ALA A 569 7.60 -25.12 14.41
C ALA A 569 6.30 -25.79 13.86
N GLU A 570 5.45 -26.31 14.75
CA GLU A 570 4.15 -26.88 14.38
C GLU A 570 3.14 -25.79 14.01
N GLU A 571 3.15 -24.65 14.68
CA GLU A 571 2.33 -23.48 14.35
C GLU A 571 2.82 -22.79 13.07
N ILE A 572 4.13 -22.76 12.82
CA ILE A 572 4.69 -22.29 11.55
C ILE A 572 4.21 -23.21 10.42
N ALA A 573 4.30 -24.51 10.57
CA ALA A 573 3.79 -25.47 9.58
C ALA A 573 2.29 -25.31 9.35
N THR A 574 1.52 -24.99 10.41
CA THR A 574 0.08 -24.73 10.34
C THR A 574 -0.21 -23.37 9.69
N ASP A 575 0.60 -22.36 9.95
CA ASP A 575 0.50 -21.04 9.32
C ASP A 575 0.93 -21.09 7.86
N ILE A 576 1.99 -21.83 7.53
CA ILE A 576 2.36 -22.14 6.14
C ILE A 576 1.16 -22.79 5.42
N SER A 577 0.37 -23.60 6.11
CA SER A 577 -0.84 -24.17 5.52
C SER A 577 -1.98 -23.18 5.30
N LYS A 578 -1.95 -22.03 5.96
CA LYS A 578 -2.91 -20.91 5.78
C LYS A 578 -2.46 -19.88 4.74
N ILE A 579 -1.20 -19.94 4.28
CA ILE A 579 -0.79 -19.18 3.10
C ILE A 579 -1.57 -19.72 1.91
N LYS A 580 -1.94 -18.84 1.01
CA LYS A 580 -2.50 -19.22 -0.28
C LYS A 580 -1.71 -20.36 -0.89
N ASP A 581 -2.41 -21.32 -1.43
CA ASP A 581 -1.88 -22.59 -1.92
C ASP A 581 -0.63 -22.45 -2.82
N SER A 582 -0.51 -21.33 -3.52
CA SER A 582 0.59 -21.03 -4.44
C SER A 582 1.96 -20.81 -3.78
N VAL A 583 2.03 -20.03 -2.70
CA VAL A 583 3.30 -19.84 -1.98
C VAL A 583 3.66 -21.12 -1.22
N ARG A 584 2.66 -21.84 -0.72
CA ARG A 584 2.85 -23.14 -0.11
C ARG A 584 3.40 -24.15 -1.12
N GLU A 585 2.82 -24.24 -2.31
CA GLU A 585 3.28 -25.13 -3.38
C GLU A 585 4.73 -24.83 -3.80
N LEU A 586 5.13 -23.55 -3.88
CA LEU A 586 6.51 -23.16 -4.16
C LEU A 586 7.47 -23.60 -3.05
N ILE A 587 7.11 -23.38 -1.78
CA ILE A 587 7.94 -23.80 -0.63
C ILE A 587 7.99 -25.33 -0.51
N GLU A 588 6.86 -26.03 -0.72
CA GLU A 588 6.79 -27.50 -0.68
C GLU A 588 7.49 -28.15 -1.87
N ALA A 589 7.37 -27.56 -3.07
CA ALA A 589 8.02 -28.07 -4.28
C ALA A 589 9.55 -27.95 -4.21
N SER A 590 10.07 -26.99 -3.45
CA SER A 590 11.51 -26.82 -3.23
C SER A 590 12.11 -27.89 -2.31
N GLY A 591 11.30 -28.59 -1.53
CA GLY A 591 11.77 -29.59 -0.55
C GLY A 591 12.61 -29.02 0.59
N ASP A 592 12.76 -27.69 0.67
CA ASP A 592 13.54 -26.96 1.69
C ASP A 592 12.74 -25.76 2.22
N ALA A 593 12.38 -25.81 3.50
CA ALA A 593 11.61 -24.75 4.16
C ALA A 593 12.48 -23.59 4.67
N ARG A 594 13.78 -23.58 4.40
CA ARG A 594 14.66 -22.48 4.82
C ARG A 594 14.39 -21.26 3.96
N TYR A 595 13.88 -20.20 4.57
CA TYR A 595 13.59 -18.92 3.94
C TYR A 595 13.81 -17.73 4.86
N ASP A 596 13.90 -17.95 6.19
CA ASP A 596 14.11 -16.91 7.19
C ASP A 596 15.58 -16.87 7.59
N LEU A 597 16.31 -15.94 7.01
CA LEU A 597 17.73 -15.72 7.30
C LEU A 597 17.86 -14.60 8.33
N ILE A 598 18.13 -14.96 9.57
CA ILE A 598 18.18 -14.05 10.72
C ILE A 598 19.61 -13.63 11.01
N PHE A 599 19.80 -12.32 11.25
CA PHE A 599 21.04 -11.73 11.71
C PHE A 599 20.86 -11.12 13.10
N GLU A 600 21.59 -11.66 14.09
CA GLU A 600 21.48 -11.29 15.50
C GLU A 600 22.83 -10.81 16.03
N GLY A 601 22.81 -9.86 16.99
CA GLY A 601 23.96 -9.37 17.75
C GLY A 601 24.46 -8.01 17.29
N GLY A 602 24.66 -7.11 18.26
CA GLY A 602 24.97 -5.70 18.06
C GLY A 602 23.76 -4.80 18.16
N ASP A 603 23.99 -3.49 18.24
CA ASP A 603 22.97 -2.45 18.37
C ASP A 603 22.62 -1.82 17.02
N THR A 604 23.46 -2.07 16.01
CA THR A 604 23.23 -1.63 14.62
C THR A 604 23.59 -2.76 13.66
N HIS A 605 22.73 -2.95 12.65
CA HIS A 605 22.94 -3.94 11.59
C HIS A 605 22.99 -3.23 10.24
N ALA A 606 23.89 -3.67 9.38
CA ALA A 606 23.90 -3.29 7.98
C ALA A 606 23.76 -4.54 7.10
N TRP A 607 22.96 -4.39 6.04
CA TRP A 607 22.83 -5.38 4.98
C TRP A 607 23.29 -4.75 3.67
N ILE A 608 24.25 -5.39 3.02
CA ILE A 608 24.69 -5.08 1.68
C ILE A 608 24.10 -6.15 0.77
N THR A 609 23.37 -5.72 -0.26
CA THR A 609 22.86 -6.60 -1.30
C THR A 609 23.49 -6.20 -2.63
N GLU A 610 24.14 -7.13 -3.31
CA GLU A 610 24.65 -6.89 -4.65
C GLU A 610 24.17 -7.97 -5.62
N LEU A 611 23.69 -7.54 -6.79
CA LEU A 611 23.21 -8.40 -7.84
C LEU A 611 24.23 -8.50 -8.96
N GLY A 612 24.28 -9.66 -9.60
CA GLY A 612 25.11 -9.91 -10.76
C GLY A 612 24.44 -10.83 -11.76
N CYS A 613 25.13 -11.10 -12.85
CA CYS A 613 24.64 -12.05 -13.86
C CYS A 613 25.80 -12.69 -14.64
N THR A 614 25.48 -13.78 -15.32
CA THR A 614 26.45 -14.49 -16.20
C THR A 614 27.14 -13.60 -17.22
N LYS A 615 26.43 -12.57 -17.73
CA LYS A 615 26.95 -11.67 -18.77
C LYS A 615 28.07 -10.77 -18.23
N ASP A 616 27.90 -10.24 -17.03
CA ASP A 616 28.77 -9.22 -16.44
C ASP A 616 29.84 -9.84 -15.52
N ASN A 617 29.52 -10.96 -14.82
CA ASN A 617 30.36 -11.56 -13.78
C ASN A 617 30.89 -12.95 -14.13
N GLY A 618 30.61 -13.48 -15.36
CA GLY A 618 31.03 -14.84 -15.71
C GLY A 618 30.25 -15.93 -14.95
N SER A 619 30.95 -16.91 -14.40
CA SER A 619 30.34 -17.99 -13.63
C SER A 619 29.94 -17.55 -12.21
N PHE A 620 28.99 -18.30 -11.60
CA PHE A 620 28.59 -18.05 -10.20
C PHE A 620 29.79 -18.13 -9.22
N ALA A 621 30.75 -19.02 -9.48
CA ALA A 621 31.96 -19.11 -8.65
C ALA A 621 32.89 -17.88 -8.80
N GLU A 622 32.97 -17.31 -10.00
CA GLU A 622 33.70 -16.05 -10.22
C GLU A 622 32.99 -14.90 -9.53
N PHE A 623 31.65 -14.77 -9.64
CA PHE A 623 30.88 -13.79 -8.89
C PHE A 623 31.11 -13.89 -7.38
N VAL A 624 31.06 -15.11 -6.80
CA VAL A 624 31.34 -15.32 -5.36
C VAL A 624 32.74 -14.83 -4.99
N ALA A 625 33.75 -15.15 -5.81
CA ALA A 625 35.12 -14.73 -5.56
C ALA A 625 35.28 -13.21 -5.62
N ASP A 626 34.69 -12.56 -6.63
CA ASP A 626 34.73 -11.10 -6.78
C ASP A 626 34.06 -10.40 -5.58
N MET A 627 32.91 -10.89 -5.11
CA MET A 627 32.22 -10.31 -3.95
C MET A 627 32.99 -10.44 -2.64
N LEU A 628 33.73 -11.54 -2.48
CA LEU A 628 34.58 -11.75 -1.30
C LEU A 628 35.87 -10.89 -1.32
N ASP A 629 36.32 -10.45 -2.50
CA ASP A 629 37.46 -9.53 -2.66
C ASP A 629 37.07 -8.06 -2.45
N ASN A 630 35.76 -7.72 -2.44
CA ASN A 630 35.28 -6.36 -2.22
C ASN A 630 35.62 -5.87 -0.80
N GLU A 631 36.17 -4.64 -0.71
CA GLU A 631 36.51 -4.03 0.58
C GLU A 631 35.25 -3.42 1.23
N TYR A 632 35.10 -3.63 2.53
CA TYR A 632 34.05 -2.98 3.33
C TYR A 632 34.55 -2.58 4.72
N ASP A 633 33.90 -1.58 5.29
CA ASP A 633 34.07 -1.17 6.69
C ASP A 633 32.71 -0.78 7.27
N PHE A 634 32.45 -1.13 8.54
CA PHE A 634 31.27 -0.70 9.25
C PHE A 634 31.64 -0.17 10.63
N ALA A 635 31.59 1.13 10.77
CA ALA A 635 31.91 1.81 12.02
C ALA A 635 31.05 3.06 12.20
N ASP A 636 30.66 3.37 13.43
CA ASP A 636 29.89 4.58 13.78
C ASP A 636 28.64 4.76 12.88
N MET A 637 27.88 3.69 12.67
CA MET A 637 26.69 3.62 11.79
C MET A 637 26.98 4.07 10.34
N THR A 638 28.22 3.91 9.89
CA THR A 638 28.65 4.21 8.53
C THR A 638 29.15 2.93 7.87
N VAL A 639 28.59 2.62 6.70
CA VAL A 639 29.09 1.57 5.82
C VAL A 639 29.92 2.22 4.73
N THR A 640 31.17 1.78 4.58
CA THR A 640 31.95 1.99 3.36
C THR A 640 32.04 0.66 2.64
N TYR A 641 31.69 0.64 1.36
CA TYR A 641 31.69 -0.56 0.53
C TYR A 641 32.22 -0.25 -0.85
N THR A 642 33.11 -1.10 -1.38
CA THR A 642 33.64 -0.94 -2.73
C THR A 642 33.13 -2.07 -3.61
N SER A 643 32.45 -1.73 -4.70
CA SER A 643 32.00 -2.66 -5.74
C SER A 643 32.65 -2.23 -7.07
N GLY A 644 33.56 -3.06 -7.59
CA GLY A 644 34.32 -2.73 -8.79
C GLY A 644 35.14 -1.44 -8.61
N GLU A 645 34.83 -0.41 -9.40
CA GLU A 645 35.47 0.91 -9.33
C GLU A 645 34.71 1.91 -8.46
N GLU A 646 33.55 1.53 -7.92
CA GLU A 646 32.67 2.41 -7.16
C GLU A 646 32.83 2.24 -5.66
N THR A 647 32.88 3.35 -4.93
CA THR A 647 32.93 3.36 -3.47
C THR A 647 31.69 4.05 -2.91
N PHE A 648 30.92 3.25 -2.16
CA PHE A 648 29.76 3.68 -1.40
C PHE A 648 30.19 4.15 -0.01
N ASP A 649 29.76 5.32 0.43
CA ASP A 649 29.91 5.84 1.79
C ASP A 649 28.52 6.22 2.30
N VAL A 650 27.94 5.37 3.17
CA VAL A 650 26.56 5.46 3.62
C VAL A 650 26.50 5.59 5.12
N LYS A 651 26.10 6.75 5.62
CA LYS A 651 25.90 7.00 7.04
C LYS A 651 24.43 7.09 7.38
N TYR A 652 24.00 6.30 8.37
CA TYR A 652 22.61 6.22 8.81
C TYR A 652 21.98 7.59 9.03
N ALA A 653 20.87 7.85 8.33
CA ALA A 653 20.06 9.06 8.39
C ALA A 653 20.85 10.38 8.18
N GLU A 654 22.04 10.34 7.58
CA GLU A 654 22.87 11.51 7.36
C GLU A 654 23.23 11.70 5.89
N HIS A 655 23.86 10.73 5.23
CA HIS A 655 24.25 10.87 3.84
C HIS A 655 24.42 9.53 3.10
N PHE A 656 24.29 9.63 1.80
CA PHE A 656 24.78 8.63 0.84
C PHE A 656 25.71 9.32 -0.16
N LYS A 657 26.94 8.84 -0.25
CA LYS A 657 27.92 9.28 -1.24
C LYS A 657 28.38 8.13 -2.11
N LEU A 658 28.57 8.41 -3.38
CA LEU A 658 29.19 7.52 -4.34
C LEU A 658 30.47 8.18 -4.87
N ASN A 659 31.62 7.49 -4.76
CA ASN A 659 32.92 8.00 -5.13
C ASN A 659 33.27 9.38 -4.50
N GLY A 660 32.79 9.59 -3.25
CA GLY A 660 32.97 10.82 -2.49
C GLY A 660 31.99 11.95 -2.79
N GLU A 661 31.17 11.83 -3.82
CA GLU A 661 30.15 12.82 -4.20
C GLU A 661 28.78 12.45 -3.56
N LEU A 662 28.08 13.48 -3.04
CA LEU A 662 26.76 13.28 -2.42
C LEU A 662 25.73 12.89 -3.48
N VAL A 663 25.05 11.77 -3.26
CA VAL A 663 23.97 11.31 -4.12
C VAL A 663 22.65 11.94 -3.70
N ASN A 664 21.91 12.45 -4.68
CA ASN A 664 20.57 12.96 -4.43
C ASN A 664 19.57 11.79 -4.30
N THR A 665 18.92 11.66 -3.14
CA THR A 665 17.89 10.67 -2.85
C THR A 665 16.47 11.24 -2.92
N GLU A 666 16.31 12.53 -3.24
CA GLU A 666 15.02 13.17 -3.46
C GLU A 666 14.72 13.24 -4.96
N TYR A 667 13.57 12.68 -5.37
CA TYR A 667 13.26 12.57 -6.79
C TYR A 667 12.07 13.45 -7.20
N VAL A 668 12.04 13.75 -8.51
CA VAL A 668 10.89 14.33 -9.20
C VAL A 668 9.76 13.29 -9.33
N ARG A 669 8.61 13.66 -9.90
CA ARG A 669 7.48 12.74 -10.03
C ARG A 669 7.85 11.48 -10.82
N TYR A 670 8.47 11.66 -11.99
CA TYR A 670 9.00 10.58 -12.83
C TYR A 670 10.32 11.01 -13.48
N GLU A 671 11.31 10.13 -13.49
CA GLU A 671 12.57 10.29 -14.21
C GLU A 671 12.98 8.95 -14.81
N SER A 672 12.99 8.88 -16.13
CA SER A 672 13.42 7.71 -16.90
C SER A 672 13.55 8.04 -18.39
N SER A 673 14.08 7.11 -19.18
CA SER A 673 14.14 7.24 -20.63
C SER A 673 12.75 7.26 -21.32
N TYR A 674 11.70 6.88 -20.63
CA TYR A 674 10.33 6.86 -21.14
C TYR A 674 9.61 8.20 -21.02
N VAL A 675 10.10 9.09 -20.17
CA VAL A 675 9.52 10.41 -19.95
C VAL A 675 10.00 11.36 -21.01
N THR A 676 9.11 12.10 -21.66
CA THR A 676 9.46 13.14 -22.62
C THR A 676 10.32 14.21 -21.96
N GLY A 677 11.51 14.44 -22.48
CA GLY A 677 12.50 15.31 -21.85
C GLY A 677 13.24 14.72 -20.65
N GLY A 678 13.04 13.45 -20.35
CA GLY A 678 13.74 12.66 -19.33
C GLY A 678 13.14 12.74 -17.92
N LYS A 679 12.34 13.76 -17.61
CA LYS A 679 11.71 13.90 -16.29
C LYS A 679 10.41 14.69 -16.30
N THR A 680 9.55 14.40 -15.33
CA THR A 680 8.35 15.17 -14.97
C THR A 680 8.52 15.65 -13.53
N GLU A 681 8.39 16.95 -13.29
CA GLU A 681 8.50 17.53 -11.94
C GLU A 681 7.30 17.13 -11.07
N ARG A 682 7.46 17.19 -9.74
CA ARG A 682 6.34 17.01 -8.81
C ARG A 682 5.31 18.13 -9.03
N LYS A 683 4.03 17.79 -8.91
CA LYS A 683 2.90 18.71 -9.11
C LYS A 683 2.88 19.36 -10.50
N ALA A 684 3.45 18.71 -11.50
CA ALA A 684 3.34 19.18 -12.88
C ALA A 684 1.92 19.00 -13.40
N ASP A 685 1.40 19.98 -14.10
CA ASP A 685 0.09 19.88 -14.76
C ASP A 685 0.08 18.87 -15.89
N VAL A 686 1.26 18.65 -16.50
CA VAL A 686 1.43 17.77 -17.66
C VAL A 686 2.37 16.61 -17.33
N ILE A 687 1.90 15.39 -17.59
CA ILE A 687 2.70 14.17 -17.62
C ILE A 687 2.76 13.71 -19.08
N GLU A 688 3.99 13.55 -19.62
CA GLU A 688 4.17 13.17 -21.01
C GLU A 688 5.18 12.05 -21.15
N LEU A 689 4.76 10.95 -21.81
CA LEU A 689 5.59 9.79 -22.11
C LEU A 689 5.78 9.64 -23.61
N SER A 690 6.94 9.12 -24.00
CA SER A 690 7.26 8.87 -25.40
C SER A 690 8.19 7.65 -25.50
N PHE A 691 7.75 6.63 -26.24
CA PHE A 691 8.55 5.44 -26.50
C PHE A 691 8.13 4.74 -27.79
N ASN A 692 9.08 4.23 -28.57
CA ASN A 692 8.84 3.51 -29.85
C ASN A 692 7.90 4.26 -30.83
N GLY A 693 7.95 5.60 -30.84
CA GLY A 693 7.11 6.42 -31.72
C GLY A 693 5.65 6.54 -31.27
N LYS A 694 5.33 6.05 -30.08
CA LYS A 694 4.05 6.25 -29.39
C LYS A 694 4.23 7.32 -28.33
N THR A 695 3.14 8.03 -28.02
CA THR A 695 3.13 9.11 -27.02
C THR A 695 1.90 8.98 -26.13
N LEU A 696 1.98 9.55 -24.93
CA LEU A 696 0.85 9.84 -24.06
C LEU A 696 1.08 11.21 -23.47
N LYS A 697 0.07 12.06 -23.52
CA LYS A 697 0.06 13.35 -22.84
C LYS A 697 -1.18 13.45 -21.98
N LEU A 698 -0.97 13.60 -20.69
CA LEU A 698 -2.00 13.88 -19.69
C LEU A 698 -1.83 15.34 -19.25
N ASN A 699 -2.89 16.15 -19.36
CA ASN A 699 -2.94 17.51 -18.84
C ASN A 699 -4.21 17.66 -18.00
N TYR A 700 -4.04 17.56 -16.68
CA TYR A 700 -5.16 17.50 -15.74
C TYR A 700 -5.98 18.80 -15.75
N ASN A 701 -5.32 19.96 -15.72
CA ASN A 701 -6.01 21.25 -15.68
C ASN A 701 -6.88 21.53 -16.92
N ASP A 702 -6.47 21.05 -18.08
CA ASP A 702 -7.19 21.24 -19.33
C ASP A 702 -8.12 20.07 -19.67
N GLY A 703 -8.17 19.02 -18.85
CA GLY A 703 -8.94 17.81 -19.13
C GLY A 703 -8.50 17.05 -20.38
N VAL A 704 -7.21 17.17 -20.77
CA VAL A 704 -6.69 16.61 -22.03
C VAL A 704 -5.96 15.30 -21.79
N ARG A 705 -6.41 14.24 -22.44
CA ARG A 705 -5.83 12.90 -22.49
C ARG A 705 -5.60 12.51 -23.96
N GLU A 706 -4.36 12.69 -24.46
CA GLU A 706 -3.97 12.44 -25.86
C GLU A 706 -2.97 11.28 -25.95
N TYR A 707 -3.18 10.34 -26.90
CA TYR A 707 -2.30 9.18 -27.12
C TYR A 707 -2.47 8.59 -28.54
#